data_a3663360ffd041b555949ab27d674379
#
_entry.id   a3663360ffd041b555949ab27d674379
#
_cell.length_a   1.000
_cell.length_b   1.000
_cell.length_c   1.000
_cell.angle_alpha   90.00
_cell.angle_beta   90.00
_cell.angle_gamma   90.00
#
_symmetry.space_group_name_H-M   'P 1'
#
loop_
_entity.id
_entity.type
_entity.pdbx_description
1 polymer ?
#
loop_
_entity_poly.entity_id
_entity_poly.type
_entity_poly.pdbx_seq_one_letter_code
_entity_poly.pdbx_strand_id
1 'polypeptide(L)'
;MTAPDAAPRPVYSGLMRLLLGPPGSGKTTRVLKEFLRAASEERVRLVVPTSTMAEHLRHELARRGHPVRPSRIVTMAGLVGELAPDVRMADAASLALLVELALDRRPDLYKGLRGSPGLAASLASAFEELAHSGCDALQLESLARLQGQVERDFRELYRELESELSRAGLHLRASALFEAAGRVARNGAPFSRVWFDGFFLFSAAERRLIGALKQAAEVAVTLPEWEGAQPSVEAFRELGAGVERLSPARPRPEVVLVHAASREHEAEEIALQILDEHSRGRPWREMGVVIRAEREYVSLLERTFFRAGIPARSYFGRSVWHEPAGLLARRFVDAVGSGWDGEAALRLLRSPGCRVAGSVSAGGVWARAVEELPFSGLERLERAAAGAAVAGILRPFADWPGLSLSPPEWARRFAEVARLLEPPPADRALGEPEMRDFRLRAACFREILNVLEGVARILPEDPLPLAHFWSKAEPALRESRVFPHDARRDVVHILDVQESRQWELPVVFVCGLLEGEFPRRAAPDPVLPDSLRSMLAESKLDIRTRAAREAEERFLYEVARTRASQRLFLSWPARNEKGDENVRSFVLDQEEAEGARTIPARRFSVRPRRAAGKPPRPALQSDEVLRQVRDIHSRDRSDGDRVLPSVPVPVFRKVDAAAGGTAAAALGTARRPLPWHAGAQDRLRVAPPRRRHRQDRRRAVGPRNAALRPRRNA
;
A
#
# COMPACT_ATOMS: atom_id res chain seq x y z
N MET A 1 -1.42 28.75 -52.73
CA MET A 1 -1.17 27.42 -52.15
C MET A 1 -2.40 27.04 -51.34
N THR A 2 -3.27 26.30 -51.96
CA THR A 2 -4.50 25.78 -51.39
C THR A 2 -4.17 24.63 -50.43
N ALA A 3 -4.72 24.66 -49.23
CA ALA A 3 -4.59 23.58 -48.25
C ALA A 3 -5.15 22.27 -48.80
N PRO A 4 -4.51 21.11 -48.51
CA PRO A 4 -5.02 19.85 -49.01
C PRO A 4 -6.36 19.51 -48.30
N ASP A 5 -7.34 19.19 -49.14
CA ASP A 5 -8.66 18.70 -48.76
C ASP A 5 -8.56 17.59 -47.70
N ALA A 6 -9.13 17.82 -46.54
CA ALA A 6 -9.26 16.79 -45.53
C ALA A 6 -10.18 15.68 -46.06
N ALA A 7 -9.66 14.50 -46.27
CA ALA A 7 -10.44 13.33 -46.63
C ALA A 7 -11.65 13.16 -45.72
N PRO A 8 -12.85 12.81 -46.24
CA PRO A 8 -14.03 12.66 -45.44
C PRO A 8 -13.79 11.60 -44.36
N ARG A 9 -14.00 12.01 -43.09
CA ARG A 9 -13.90 11.11 -41.94
C ARG A 9 -14.91 9.99 -42.11
N PRO A 10 -14.52 8.71 -41.99
CA PRO A 10 -15.48 7.63 -42.04
C PRO A 10 -16.50 7.84 -40.92
N VAL A 11 -17.79 7.89 -41.25
CA VAL A 11 -18.90 7.93 -40.30
C VAL A 11 -18.94 6.55 -39.67
N TYR A 12 -18.23 6.40 -38.55
CA TYR A 12 -18.39 5.21 -37.72
C TYR A 12 -19.77 5.28 -37.10
N SER A 13 -20.70 4.49 -37.59
CA SER A 13 -22.01 4.30 -37.00
C SER A 13 -21.81 3.64 -35.63
N GLY A 14 -21.98 4.40 -34.55
CA GLY A 14 -21.80 4.11 -33.13
C GLY A 14 -22.15 2.72 -32.63
N LEU A 15 -21.38 1.71 -33.03
CA LEU A 15 -21.59 0.34 -32.58
C LEU A 15 -21.00 0.20 -31.16
N MET A 16 -21.85 -0.12 -30.20
CA MET A 16 -21.44 -0.43 -28.84
C MET A 16 -21.87 -1.84 -28.48
N ARG A 17 -20.94 -2.62 -27.92
CA ARG A 17 -21.20 -3.98 -27.43
C ARG A 17 -20.87 -4.08 -25.95
N LEU A 18 -21.71 -4.79 -25.22
CA LEU A 18 -21.55 -5.08 -23.81
C LEU A 18 -21.49 -6.60 -23.60
N LEU A 19 -20.32 -7.11 -23.22
CA LEU A 19 -20.12 -8.51 -22.87
C LEU A 19 -20.31 -8.69 -21.35
N LEU A 20 -21.36 -9.40 -20.97
CA LEU A 20 -21.69 -9.72 -19.59
C LEU A 20 -21.36 -11.19 -19.28
N GLY A 21 -21.05 -11.49 -18.05
CA GLY A 21 -20.91 -12.87 -17.57
C GLY A 21 -20.16 -12.93 -16.26
N PRO A 22 -20.28 -14.03 -15.51
CA PRO A 22 -19.59 -14.18 -14.21
C PRO A 22 -18.09 -14.13 -14.35
N PRO A 23 -17.33 -13.95 -13.26
CA PRO A 23 -15.88 -14.13 -13.26
C PRO A 23 -15.50 -15.51 -13.86
N GLY A 24 -14.48 -15.56 -14.73
CA GLY A 24 -14.08 -16.82 -15.38
C GLY A 24 -14.88 -17.23 -16.63
N SER A 25 -15.84 -16.42 -17.10
CA SER A 25 -16.65 -16.70 -18.30
C SER A 25 -15.92 -16.49 -19.65
N GLY A 26 -14.64 -16.13 -19.66
CA GLY A 26 -13.84 -15.97 -20.88
C GLY A 26 -13.96 -14.61 -21.59
N LYS A 27 -14.56 -13.59 -20.94
CA LYS A 27 -14.67 -12.23 -21.48
C LYS A 27 -13.35 -11.66 -21.98
N THR A 28 -12.32 -11.66 -21.13
CA THR A 28 -10.96 -11.20 -21.49
C THR A 28 -10.38 -11.97 -22.65
N THR A 29 -10.55 -13.29 -22.70
CA THR A 29 -10.08 -14.13 -23.81
C THR A 29 -10.75 -13.74 -25.14
N ARG A 30 -12.05 -13.45 -25.09
CA ARG A 30 -12.81 -12.98 -26.25
C ARG A 30 -12.29 -11.63 -26.75
N VAL A 31 -12.17 -10.67 -25.84
CA VAL A 31 -11.64 -9.32 -26.13
C VAL A 31 -10.24 -9.39 -26.71
N LEU A 32 -9.34 -10.17 -26.11
CA LEU A 32 -7.97 -10.28 -26.59
C LEU A 32 -7.89 -10.87 -28.00
N LYS A 33 -8.73 -11.85 -28.35
CA LYS A 33 -8.81 -12.39 -29.73
C LYS A 33 -9.24 -11.33 -30.73
N GLU A 34 -10.24 -10.52 -30.40
CA GLU A 34 -10.73 -9.44 -31.26
C GLU A 34 -9.71 -8.32 -31.37
N PHE A 35 -9.14 -7.90 -30.23
CA PHE A 35 -8.10 -6.88 -30.17
C PHE A 35 -6.87 -7.25 -31.03
N LEU A 36 -6.38 -8.48 -30.95
CA LEU A 36 -5.22 -8.91 -31.72
C LEU A 36 -5.49 -8.91 -33.24
N ARG A 37 -6.70 -9.27 -33.66
CA ARG A 37 -7.08 -9.22 -35.08
C ARG A 37 -7.09 -7.78 -35.61
N ALA A 38 -7.66 -6.85 -34.82
CA ALA A 38 -7.73 -5.45 -35.22
C ALA A 38 -6.39 -4.70 -35.01
N ALA A 39 -5.55 -5.12 -34.10
CA ALA A 39 -4.29 -4.44 -33.78
C ALA A 39 -3.24 -4.48 -34.90
N SER A 40 -3.33 -5.39 -35.85
CA SER A 40 -2.45 -5.45 -37.01
C SER A 40 -2.75 -4.38 -38.08
N GLU A 41 -4.01 -3.98 -38.20
CA GLU A 41 -4.50 -3.18 -39.32
C GLU A 41 -4.99 -1.79 -38.92
N GLU A 42 -5.39 -1.59 -37.67
CA GLU A 42 -6.08 -0.38 -37.18
C GLU A 42 -5.40 0.32 -36.00
N ARG A 43 -5.78 1.59 -35.78
CA ARG A 43 -5.49 2.31 -34.55
C ARG A 43 -6.47 1.89 -33.47
N VAL A 44 -6.04 1.03 -32.56
CA VAL A 44 -6.91 0.46 -31.51
C VAL A 44 -6.36 0.70 -30.12
N ARG A 45 -7.26 0.67 -29.13
CA ARG A 45 -6.91 0.74 -27.69
C ARG A 45 -7.63 -0.35 -26.90
N LEU A 46 -6.88 -0.98 -25.99
CA LEU A 46 -7.41 -1.81 -24.93
C LEU A 46 -7.20 -1.07 -23.60
N VAL A 47 -8.27 -0.72 -22.93
CA VAL A 47 -8.24 0.01 -21.65
C VAL A 47 -8.48 -0.97 -20.53
N VAL A 48 -7.60 -0.97 -19.54
CA VAL A 48 -7.63 -1.83 -18.36
C VAL A 48 -7.53 -1.01 -17.08
N PRO A 49 -7.99 -1.53 -15.93
CA PRO A 49 -8.06 -0.74 -14.69
C PRO A 49 -6.70 -0.27 -14.17
N THR A 50 -5.64 -1.09 -14.27
CA THR A 50 -4.35 -0.80 -13.64
C THR A 50 -3.15 -1.01 -14.57
N SER A 51 -2.04 -0.37 -14.25
CA SER A 51 -0.77 -0.53 -14.98
C SER A 51 -0.20 -1.96 -14.86
N THR A 52 -0.39 -2.59 -13.71
CA THR A 52 -0.01 -4.00 -13.46
C THR A 52 -0.74 -4.95 -14.40
N MET A 53 -2.05 -4.75 -14.58
CA MET A 53 -2.84 -5.53 -15.54
C MET A 53 -2.40 -5.28 -16.98
N ALA A 54 -2.12 -4.03 -17.36
CA ALA A 54 -1.59 -3.70 -18.67
C ALA A 54 -0.25 -4.40 -18.92
N GLU A 55 0.64 -4.43 -17.94
CA GLU A 55 1.92 -5.14 -18.00
C GLU A 55 1.70 -6.65 -18.13
N HIS A 56 0.84 -7.23 -17.29
CA HIS A 56 0.51 -8.65 -17.32
C HIS A 56 0.00 -9.08 -18.70
N LEU A 57 -0.97 -8.38 -19.26
CA LEU A 57 -1.53 -8.70 -20.57
C LEU A 57 -0.48 -8.56 -21.70
N ARG A 58 0.36 -7.53 -21.67
CA ARG A 58 1.46 -7.39 -22.65
C ARG A 58 2.43 -8.56 -22.58
N HIS A 59 2.79 -9.00 -21.38
CA HIS A 59 3.67 -10.15 -21.20
C HIS A 59 3.01 -11.45 -21.66
N GLU A 60 1.74 -11.64 -21.34
CA GLU A 60 0.98 -12.84 -21.75
C GLU A 60 0.86 -12.92 -23.27
N LEU A 61 0.55 -11.81 -23.93
CA LEU A 61 0.47 -11.74 -25.38
C LEU A 61 1.84 -11.97 -26.03
N ALA A 62 2.92 -11.40 -25.49
CA ALA A 62 4.27 -11.61 -25.98
C ALA A 62 4.70 -13.09 -25.86
N ARG A 63 4.34 -13.78 -24.75
CA ARG A 63 4.60 -15.23 -24.60
C ARG A 63 3.88 -16.07 -25.63
N ARG A 64 2.69 -15.63 -26.08
CA ARG A 64 1.91 -16.29 -27.13
C ARG A 64 2.36 -15.94 -28.54
N GLY A 65 3.48 -15.20 -28.70
CA GLY A 65 4.02 -14.78 -29.98
C GLY A 65 3.39 -13.50 -30.56
N HIS A 66 2.60 -12.77 -29.75
CA HIS A 66 1.91 -11.56 -30.20
C HIS A 66 2.40 -10.33 -29.42
N PRO A 67 3.63 -9.82 -29.64
CA PRO A 67 4.10 -8.62 -28.95
C PRO A 67 3.29 -7.39 -29.39
N VAL A 68 2.84 -6.60 -28.41
CA VAL A 68 2.00 -5.42 -28.63
C VAL A 68 2.73 -4.17 -28.12
N ARG A 69 2.63 -3.06 -28.86
CA ARG A 69 3.20 -1.77 -28.45
C ARG A 69 2.57 -1.33 -27.11
N PRO A 70 3.37 -0.81 -26.15
CA PRO A 70 2.87 -0.36 -24.85
C PRO A 70 1.69 0.62 -24.91
N SER A 71 1.67 1.51 -25.91
CA SER A 71 0.61 2.50 -26.11
C SER A 71 -0.74 1.90 -26.55
N ARG A 72 -0.83 0.61 -26.88
CA ARG A 72 -2.09 -0.03 -27.29
C ARG A 72 -2.88 -0.60 -26.13
N ILE A 73 -2.22 -0.92 -25.01
CA ILE A 73 -2.87 -1.38 -23.77
C ILE A 73 -2.57 -0.36 -22.70
N VAL A 74 -3.58 0.43 -22.32
CA VAL A 74 -3.46 1.59 -21.45
C VAL A 74 -4.43 1.51 -20.28
N THR A 75 -4.19 2.31 -19.25
CA THR A 75 -5.15 2.52 -18.16
C THR A 75 -6.16 3.61 -18.54
N MET A 76 -7.22 3.79 -17.73
CA MET A 76 -8.14 4.91 -17.88
C MET A 76 -7.41 6.26 -17.82
N ALA A 77 -6.49 6.43 -16.87
CA ALA A 77 -5.67 7.64 -16.78
C ALA A 77 -4.77 7.83 -18.01
N GLY A 78 -4.20 6.75 -18.55
CA GLY A 78 -3.42 6.78 -19.79
C GLY A 78 -4.27 7.18 -21.01
N LEU A 79 -5.51 6.70 -21.08
CA LEU A 79 -6.45 7.10 -22.11
C LEU A 79 -6.80 8.60 -22.02
N VAL A 80 -7.10 9.08 -20.81
CA VAL A 80 -7.38 10.52 -20.58
C VAL A 80 -6.17 11.36 -20.96
N GLY A 81 -4.94 10.95 -20.60
CA GLY A 81 -3.72 11.66 -20.98
C GLY A 81 -3.48 11.70 -22.51
N GLU A 82 -3.96 10.70 -23.27
CA GLU A 82 -3.93 10.72 -24.73
C GLU A 82 -4.99 11.68 -25.33
N LEU A 83 -6.20 11.69 -24.74
CA LEU A 83 -7.33 12.49 -25.23
C LEU A 83 -7.26 13.96 -24.80
N ALA A 84 -6.62 14.23 -23.66
CA ALA A 84 -6.50 15.55 -23.06
C ALA A 84 -5.09 15.75 -22.44
N PRO A 85 -4.03 15.85 -23.26
CA PRO A 85 -2.62 15.80 -22.82
C PRO A 85 -2.19 17.01 -21.96
N ASP A 86 -2.88 18.13 -22.03
CA ASP A 86 -2.65 19.33 -21.23
C ASP A 86 -3.40 19.34 -19.89
N VAL A 87 -4.32 18.40 -19.68
CA VAL A 87 -5.08 18.26 -18.43
C VAL A 87 -4.27 17.46 -17.42
N ARG A 88 -3.85 18.10 -16.34
CA ARG A 88 -3.09 17.45 -15.26
C ARG A 88 -4.04 17.07 -14.13
N MET A 89 -4.08 15.79 -13.80
CA MET A 89 -4.87 15.27 -12.70
C MET A 89 -4.12 15.39 -11.37
N ALA A 90 -4.81 15.83 -10.32
CA ALA A 90 -4.30 15.75 -8.96
C ALA A 90 -4.23 14.25 -8.55
N ASP A 91 -3.11 13.83 -7.97
CA ASP A 91 -3.05 12.57 -7.25
C ASP A 91 -3.64 12.72 -5.83
N ALA A 92 -3.82 11.64 -5.13
CA ALA A 92 -4.46 11.64 -3.81
C ALA A 92 -3.71 12.54 -2.80
N ALA A 93 -2.38 12.58 -2.87
CA ALA A 93 -1.55 13.37 -1.98
C ALA A 93 -1.63 14.86 -2.31
N SER A 94 -1.56 15.22 -3.58
CA SER A 94 -1.77 16.60 -4.07
C SER A 94 -3.16 17.11 -3.70
N LEU A 95 -4.18 16.27 -3.85
CA LEU A 95 -5.55 16.63 -3.50
C LEU A 95 -5.71 16.86 -1.99
N ALA A 96 -5.12 16.00 -1.15
CA ALA A 96 -5.12 16.20 0.30
C ALA A 96 -4.41 17.50 0.72
N LEU A 97 -3.28 17.85 0.09
CA LEU A 97 -2.59 19.10 0.32
C LEU A 97 -3.44 20.31 -0.10
N LEU A 98 -4.12 20.24 -1.25
CA LEU A 98 -5.03 21.30 -1.70
C LEU A 98 -6.22 21.49 -0.74
N VAL A 99 -6.75 20.40 -0.19
CA VAL A 99 -7.79 20.46 0.87
C VAL A 99 -7.22 21.11 2.13
N GLU A 100 -5.98 20.81 2.53
CA GLU A 100 -5.33 21.45 3.68
C GLU A 100 -5.19 22.97 3.44
N LEU A 101 -4.74 23.38 2.27
CA LEU A 101 -4.64 24.81 1.91
C LEU A 101 -6.01 25.50 1.87
N ALA A 102 -7.04 24.83 1.35
CA ALA A 102 -8.41 25.33 1.37
C ALA A 102 -8.93 25.52 2.80
N LEU A 103 -8.64 24.56 3.70
CA LEU A 103 -8.93 24.71 5.13
C LEU A 103 -8.16 25.88 5.77
N ASP A 104 -6.88 26.08 5.42
CA ASP A 104 -6.07 27.19 5.95
C ASP A 104 -6.63 28.56 5.54
N ARG A 105 -7.20 28.67 4.33
CA ARG A 105 -7.89 29.91 3.85
C ARG A 105 -9.25 30.14 4.51
N ARG A 106 -9.89 29.06 4.94
CA ARG A 106 -11.22 29.09 5.56
C ARG A 106 -11.15 28.61 7.01
N PRO A 107 -10.60 29.44 7.93
CA PRO A 107 -10.43 29.08 9.34
C PRO A 107 -11.75 28.91 10.09
N ASP A 108 -12.86 29.33 9.50
CA ASP A 108 -14.22 29.18 10.01
C ASP A 108 -14.80 27.77 9.79
N LEU A 109 -14.28 26.99 8.84
CA LEU A 109 -14.77 25.64 8.53
C LEU A 109 -14.09 24.58 9.41
N TYR A 110 -14.85 23.56 9.79
CA TYR A 110 -14.36 22.41 10.60
C TYR A 110 -13.57 22.79 11.86
N LYS A 111 -13.91 23.90 12.54
CA LYS A 111 -13.15 24.46 13.69
C LYS A 111 -12.77 23.41 14.74
N GLY A 112 -13.68 22.49 15.07
CA GLY A 112 -13.47 21.46 16.09
C GLY A 112 -12.64 20.25 15.64
N LEU A 113 -12.35 20.12 14.34
CA LEU A 113 -11.67 18.98 13.73
C LEU A 113 -10.33 19.36 13.08
N ARG A 114 -10.01 20.64 13.01
CA ARG A 114 -8.75 21.12 12.42
C ARG A 114 -7.54 20.53 13.17
N GLY A 115 -6.56 20.08 12.40
CA GLY A 115 -5.39 19.40 12.95
C GLY A 115 -5.60 17.93 13.29
N SER A 116 -6.81 17.39 13.08
CA SER A 116 -7.03 15.93 13.20
C SER A 116 -6.27 15.20 12.10
N PRO A 117 -5.42 14.21 12.45
CA PRO A 117 -4.70 13.43 11.46
C PRO A 117 -5.66 12.77 10.47
N GLY A 118 -5.41 12.94 9.17
CA GLY A 118 -6.20 12.31 8.11
C GLY A 118 -7.49 13.05 7.70
N LEU A 119 -7.87 14.17 8.35
CA LEU A 119 -9.07 14.93 7.95
C LEU A 119 -8.99 15.36 6.49
N ALA A 120 -7.90 15.99 6.08
CA ALA A 120 -7.72 16.46 4.70
C ALA A 120 -7.77 15.31 3.68
N ALA A 121 -7.16 14.17 4.00
CA ALA A 121 -7.21 12.98 3.14
C ALA A 121 -8.63 12.38 3.03
N SER A 122 -9.37 12.35 4.14
CA SER A 122 -10.78 11.86 4.15
C SER A 122 -11.68 12.78 3.34
N LEU A 123 -11.56 14.09 3.50
CA LEU A 123 -12.28 15.10 2.73
C LEU A 123 -11.93 15.01 1.24
N ALA A 124 -10.64 14.89 0.90
CA ALA A 124 -10.17 14.72 -0.46
C ALA A 124 -10.79 13.48 -1.13
N SER A 125 -10.83 12.36 -0.42
CA SER A 125 -11.47 11.12 -0.90
C SER A 125 -12.98 11.31 -1.13
N ALA A 126 -13.66 12.03 -0.24
CA ALA A 126 -15.09 12.31 -0.35
C ALA A 126 -15.40 13.23 -1.56
N PHE A 127 -14.58 14.26 -1.78
CA PHE A 127 -14.75 15.14 -2.95
C PHE A 127 -14.48 14.41 -4.26
N GLU A 128 -13.48 13.55 -4.32
CA GLU A 128 -13.18 12.73 -5.48
C GLU A 128 -14.35 11.75 -5.79
N GLU A 129 -14.95 11.12 -4.75
CA GLU A 129 -16.11 10.25 -4.90
C GLU A 129 -17.33 10.99 -5.43
N LEU A 130 -17.60 12.20 -4.91
CA LEU A 130 -18.70 13.05 -5.40
C LEU A 130 -18.46 13.47 -6.84
N ALA A 131 -17.29 13.92 -7.19
CA ALA A 131 -16.96 14.29 -8.56
C ALA A 131 -17.14 13.10 -9.52
N HIS A 132 -16.75 11.89 -9.13
CA HIS A 132 -16.97 10.67 -9.91
C HIS A 132 -18.44 10.31 -10.08
N SER A 133 -19.30 10.67 -9.13
CA SER A 133 -20.76 10.55 -9.27
C SER A 133 -21.37 11.58 -10.22
N GLY A 134 -20.58 12.52 -10.72
CA GLY A 134 -20.99 13.61 -11.58
C GLY A 134 -21.47 14.85 -10.81
N CYS A 135 -21.21 14.95 -9.50
CA CYS A 135 -21.61 16.06 -8.65
C CYS A 135 -20.45 17.05 -8.47
N ASP A 136 -20.60 18.26 -9.00
CA ASP A 136 -19.73 19.41 -8.73
C ASP A 136 -20.25 20.24 -7.54
N ALA A 137 -19.51 21.29 -7.14
CA ALA A 137 -19.89 22.13 -6.02
C ALA A 137 -21.23 22.84 -6.23
N LEU A 138 -21.55 23.28 -7.46
CA LEU A 138 -22.82 23.96 -7.78
C LEU A 138 -24.01 22.99 -7.70
N GLN A 139 -23.83 21.76 -8.20
CA GLN A 139 -24.87 20.73 -8.10
C GLN A 139 -25.10 20.33 -6.65
N LEU A 140 -24.03 20.22 -5.85
CA LEU A 140 -24.13 19.94 -4.42
C LEU A 140 -24.90 21.03 -3.67
N GLU A 141 -24.78 22.30 -4.08
CA GLU A 141 -25.54 23.41 -3.53
C GLU A 141 -27.04 23.30 -3.80
N SER A 142 -27.41 22.79 -4.97
CA SER A 142 -28.83 22.63 -5.37
C SER A 142 -29.54 21.54 -4.57
N LEU A 143 -28.84 20.71 -3.83
CA LEU A 143 -29.39 19.66 -2.99
C LEU A 143 -29.92 20.25 -1.67
N ALA A 144 -31.18 20.71 -1.69
CA ALA A 144 -31.84 21.43 -0.59
C ALA A 144 -31.91 20.70 0.77
N ARG A 145 -31.57 19.41 0.80
CA ARG A 145 -31.63 18.56 2.01
C ARG A 145 -30.37 18.64 2.90
N LEU A 146 -29.29 19.27 2.45
CA LEU A 146 -28.03 19.40 3.18
C LEU A 146 -28.04 20.66 4.07
N GLN A 147 -28.65 20.57 5.26
CA GLN A 147 -28.91 21.75 6.14
C GLN A 147 -28.07 21.79 7.43
N GLY A 148 -27.36 20.73 7.79
CA GLY A 148 -26.49 20.67 8.97
C GLY A 148 -25.26 21.58 8.86
N GLN A 149 -24.58 21.84 9.98
CA GLN A 149 -23.34 22.64 9.98
C GLN A 149 -22.24 21.93 9.20
N VAL A 150 -22.08 20.62 9.40
CA VAL A 150 -21.05 19.80 8.72
C VAL A 150 -21.28 19.79 7.21
N GLU A 151 -22.53 19.68 6.76
CA GLU A 151 -22.88 19.71 5.34
C GLU A 151 -22.64 21.09 4.72
N ARG A 152 -22.87 22.18 5.46
CA ARG A 152 -22.51 23.54 5.00
C ARG A 152 -21.01 23.69 4.87
N ASP A 153 -20.25 23.31 5.90
CA ASP A 153 -18.79 23.36 5.88
C ASP A 153 -18.23 22.55 4.71
N PHE A 154 -18.82 21.36 4.45
CA PHE A 154 -18.41 20.48 3.35
C PHE A 154 -18.63 21.13 1.97
N ARG A 155 -19.80 21.74 1.72
CA ARG A 155 -20.10 22.43 0.47
C ARG A 155 -19.19 23.64 0.23
N GLU A 156 -19.00 24.46 1.26
CA GLU A 156 -18.14 25.65 1.16
C GLU A 156 -16.68 25.25 0.94
N LEU A 157 -16.21 24.19 1.58
CA LEU A 157 -14.86 23.68 1.38
C LEU A 157 -14.68 23.09 -0.03
N TYR A 158 -15.71 22.43 -0.57
CA TYR A 158 -15.63 21.89 -1.94
C TYR A 158 -15.44 23.02 -2.96
N ARG A 159 -16.17 24.12 -2.81
CA ARG A 159 -16.01 25.33 -3.66
C ARG A 159 -14.59 25.94 -3.50
N GLU A 160 -14.09 26.03 -2.29
CA GLU A 160 -12.71 26.53 -2.08
C GLU A 160 -11.67 25.60 -2.70
N LEU A 161 -11.88 24.27 -2.61
CA LEU A 161 -11.03 23.29 -3.27
C LEU A 161 -11.01 23.45 -4.80
N GLU A 162 -12.14 23.69 -5.44
CA GLU A 162 -12.19 23.96 -6.88
C GLU A 162 -11.36 25.22 -7.25
N SER A 163 -11.37 26.22 -6.39
CA SER A 163 -10.53 27.41 -6.52
C SER A 163 -9.04 27.10 -6.38
N GLU A 164 -8.65 26.26 -5.40
CA GLU A 164 -7.26 25.82 -5.22
C GLU A 164 -6.77 24.96 -6.39
N LEU A 165 -7.61 24.03 -6.87
CA LEU A 165 -7.32 23.21 -8.06
C LEU A 165 -7.04 24.09 -9.28
N SER A 166 -7.89 25.09 -9.51
CA SER A 166 -7.73 26.05 -10.61
C SER A 166 -6.41 26.82 -10.50
N ARG A 167 -6.06 27.33 -9.30
CA ARG A 167 -4.79 28.03 -9.06
C ARG A 167 -3.55 27.15 -9.31
N ALA A 168 -3.63 25.87 -8.91
CA ALA A 168 -2.55 24.91 -9.13
C ALA A 168 -2.51 24.37 -10.57
N GLY A 169 -3.48 24.70 -11.42
CA GLY A 169 -3.63 24.12 -12.77
C GLY A 169 -3.80 22.62 -12.74
N LEU A 170 -4.52 22.11 -11.73
CA LEU A 170 -4.82 20.70 -11.51
C LEU A 170 -6.32 20.44 -11.62
N HIS A 171 -6.69 19.21 -11.92
CA HIS A 171 -8.06 18.78 -12.06
C HIS A 171 -8.34 17.55 -11.18
N LEU A 172 -9.56 17.42 -10.67
CA LEU A 172 -10.05 16.13 -10.16
C LEU A 172 -10.04 15.11 -11.31
N ARG A 173 -9.88 13.84 -10.99
CA ARG A 173 -9.89 12.77 -12.01
C ARG A 173 -11.19 12.75 -12.80
N ALA A 174 -12.32 12.97 -12.13
CA ALA A 174 -13.63 13.07 -12.78
C ALA A 174 -13.70 14.26 -13.76
N SER A 175 -13.21 15.43 -13.36
CA SER A 175 -13.16 16.62 -14.22
C SER A 175 -12.30 16.40 -15.46
N ALA A 176 -11.18 15.68 -15.33
CA ALA A 176 -10.34 15.29 -16.47
C ALA A 176 -11.07 14.32 -17.42
N LEU A 177 -11.89 13.39 -16.89
CA LEU A 177 -12.74 12.52 -17.71
C LEU A 177 -13.80 13.30 -18.47
N PHE A 178 -14.43 14.31 -17.85
CA PHE A 178 -15.40 15.18 -18.52
C PHE A 178 -14.76 16.02 -19.61
N GLU A 179 -13.57 16.57 -19.37
CA GLU A 179 -12.84 17.32 -20.38
C GLU A 179 -12.43 16.43 -21.56
N ALA A 180 -11.94 15.23 -21.30
CA ALA A 180 -11.63 14.25 -22.35
C ALA A 180 -12.89 13.89 -23.17
N ALA A 181 -14.04 13.68 -22.50
CA ALA A 181 -15.31 13.42 -23.18
C ALA A 181 -15.74 14.60 -24.08
N GLY A 182 -15.61 15.85 -23.60
CA GLY A 182 -15.87 17.06 -24.37
C GLY A 182 -14.97 17.18 -25.60
N ARG A 183 -13.69 16.86 -25.48
CA ARG A 183 -12.75 16.87 -26.61
C ARG A 183 -13.07 15.79 -27.64
N VAL A 184 -13.41 14.57 -27.20
CA VAL A 184 -13.86 13.52 -28.10
C VAL A 184 -15.12 13.94 -28.87
N ALA A 185 -16.07 14.57 -28.20
CA ALA A 185 -17.30 15.07 -28.87
C ALA A 185 -16.99 16.14 -29.92
N ARG A 186 -16.01 17.02 -29.69
CA ARG A 186 -15.62 18.07 -30.63
C ARG A 186 -14.69 17.58 -31.76
N ASN A 187 -13.72 16.74 -31.42
CA ASN A 187 -12.60 16.44 -32.30
C ASN A 187 -12.58 14.98 -32.79
N GLY A 188 -13.46 14.10 -32.30
CA GLY A 188 -13.41 12.66 -32.51
C GLY A 188 -12.34 11.97 -31.68
N ALA A 189 -12.15 10.66 -31.90
CA ALA A 189 -11.14 9.85 -31.24
C ALA A 189 -9.93 9.58 -32.17
N PRO A 190 -8.69 9.45 -31.64
CA PRO A 190 -7.52 9.15 -32.45
C PRO A 190 -7.40 7.66 -32.84
N PHE A 191 -8.40 6.85 -32.53
CA PHE A 191 -8.49 5.42 -32.78
C PHE A 191 -9.87 5.04 -33.29
N SER A 192 -9.94 3.90 -34.04
CA SER A 192 -11.17 3.40 -34.66
C SER A 192 -11.98 2.50 -33.72
N ARG A 193 -11.27 1.78 -32.81
CA ARG A 193 -11.89 0.84 -31.87
C ARG A 193 -11.26 0.93 -30.51
N VAL A 194 -12.09 0.74 -29.47
CA VAL A 194 -11.65 0.69 -28.07
C VAL A 194 -12.39 -0.40 -27.29
N TRP A 195 -11.63 -1.17 -26.52
CA TRP A 195 -12.17 -2.16 -25.58
C TRP A 195 -11.87 -1.70 -24.17
N PHE A 196 -12.86 -1.88 -23.28
CA PHE A 196 -12.71 -1.70 -21.82
C PHE A 196 -12.86 -3.08 -21.18
N ASP A 197 -11.78 -3.60 -20.60
CA ASP A 197 -11.77 -4.95 -20.04
C ASP A 197 -11.21 -5.00 -18.62
N GLY A 198 -11.82 -5.84 -17.76
CA GLY A 198 -11.41 -6.06 -16.39
C GLY A 198 -11.97 -5.05 -15.37
N PHE A 199 -12.88 -4.18 -15.76
CA PHE A 199 -13.59 -3.29 -14.84
C PHE A 199 -14.73 -4.03 -14.13
N PHE A 200 -14.99 -3.66 -12.88
CA PHE A 200 -16.12 -4.21 -12.11
C PHE A 200 -17.39 -3.39 -12.29
N LEU A 201 -17.21 -2.11 -12.45
CA LEU A 201 -18.24 -1.10 -12.69
C LEU A 201 -17.57 0.14 -13.31
N PHE A 202 -18.37 1.10 -13.75
CA PHE A 202 -17.91 2.40 -14.20
C PHE A 202 -18.65 3.51 -13.47
N SER A 203 -17.92 4.53 -13.01
CA SER A 203 -18.48 5.74 -12.43
C SER A 203 -19.28 6.55 -13.47
N ALA A 204 -20.10 7.49 -13.03
CA ALA A 204 -20.84 8.37 -13.93
C ALA A 204 -19.91 9.15 -14.88
N ALA A 205 -18.76 9.64 -14.38
CA ALA A 205 -17.76 10.33 -15.19
C ALA A 205 -17.15 9.42 -16.26
N GLU A 206 -16.81 8.17 -15.93
CA GLU A 206 -16.27 7.19 -16.88
C GLU A 206 -17.32 6.79 -17.92
N ARG A 207 -18.59 6.56 -17.52
CA ARG A 207 -19.69 6.27 -18.44
C ARG A 207 -19.91 7.40 -19.45
N ARG A 208 -19.75 8.67 -19.01
CA ARG A 208 -19.86 9.83 -19.92
C ARG A 208 -18.73 9.84 -20.96
N LEU A 209 -17.48 9.54 -20.58
CA LEU A 209 -16.40 9.41 -21.54
C LEU A 209 -16.66 8.27 -22.55
N ILE A 210 -17.08 7.09 -22.04
CA ILE A 210 -17.42 5.95 -22.89
C ILE A 210 -18.56 6.27 -23.86
N GLY A 211 -19.58 7.02 -23.40
CA GLY A 211 -20.66 7.50 -24.23
C GLY A 211 -20.22 8.47 -25.34
N ALA A 212 -19.26 9.36 -25.04
CA ALA A 212 -18.66 10.23 -26.05
C ALA A 212 -17.83 9.43 -27.08
N LEU A 213 -17.04 8.45 -26.61
CA LEU A 213 -16.23 7.58 -27.47
C LEU A 213 -17.09 6.76 -28.44
N LYS A 214 -18.27 6.31 -28.03
CA LYS A 214 -19.22 5.60 -28.90
C LYS A 214 -19.58 6.40 -30.15
N GLN A 215 -19.61 7.73 -30.09
CA GLN A 215 -19.92 8.57 -31.25
C GLN A 215 -18.76 8.67 -32.25
N ALA A 216 -17.54 8.34 -31.78
CA ALA A 216 -16.29 8.54 -32.53
C ALA A 216 -15.54 7.24 -32.89
N ALA A 217 -15.91 6.11 -32.27
CA ALA A 217 -15.24 4.82 -32.44
C ALA A 217 -16.17 3.65 -32.14
N GLU A 218 -15.83 2.44 -32.58
CA GLU A 218 -16.46 1.20 -32.12
C GLU A 218 -16.04 0.92 -30.66
N VAL A 219 -17.00 0.71 -29.77
CA VAL A 219 -16.76 0.49 -28.34
C VAL A 219 -17.21 -0.90 -27.92
N ALA A 220 -16.37 -1.64 -27.22
CA ALA A 220 -16.74 -2.87 -26.55
C ALA A 220 -16.38 -2.79 -25.06
N VAL A 221 -17.30 -3.16 -24.20
CA VAL A 221 -17.14 -3.14 -22.74
C VAL A 221 -17.36 -4.53 -22.19
N THR A 222 -16.51 -4.97 -21.26
CA THR A 222 -16.77 -6.18 -20.47
C THR A 222 -17.17 -5.80 -19.06
N LEU A 223 -18.22 -6.43 -18.52
CA LEU A 223 -18.61 -6.31 -17.12
C LEU A 223 -18.92 -7.69 -16.51
N PRO A 224 -18.61 -7.89 -15.24
CA PRO A 224 -19.08 -9.06 -14.50
C PRO A 224 -20.57 -8.92 -14.18
N GLU A 225 -21.25 -10.05 -14.06
CA GLU A 225 -22.64 -10.09 -13.57
C GLU A 225 -22.63 -10.08 -12.04
N TRP A 226 -22.89 -8.92 -11.45
CA TRP A 226 -23.09 -8.71 -10.02
C TRP A 226 -23.89 -7.42 -9.78
N GLU A 227 -24.46 -7.27 -8.57
CA GLU A 227 -25.40 -6.19 -8.27
C GLU A 227 -24.81 -4.78 -8.48
N GLY A 228 -23.55 -4.54 -8.06
CA GLY A 228 -22.91 -3.23 -8.21
C GLY A 228 -22.55 -2.85 -9.66
N ALA A 229 -22.64 -3.76 -10.63
CA ALA A 229 -22.47 -3.43 -12.04
C ALA A 229 -23.76 -2.92 -12.70
N GLN A 230 -24.94 -3.09 -12.07
CA GLN A 230 -26.22 -2.78 -12.68
C GLN A 230 -26.35 -1.34 -13.19
N PRO A 231 -25.93 -0.28 -12.44
CA PRO A 231 -25.99 1.09 -12.93
C PRO A 231 -25.20 1.29 -14.23
N SER A 232 -24.06 0.60 -14.38
CA SER A 232 -23.26 0.65 -15.61
C SER A 232 -23.92 -0.11 -16.75
N VAL A 233 -24.52 -1.27 -16.47
CA VAL A 233 -25.25 -2.08 -17.46
C VAL A 233 -26.44 -1.32 -18.01
N GLU A 234 -27.23 -0.68 -17.15
CA GLU A 234 -28.39 0.12 -17.53
C GLU A 234 -27.99 1.31 -18.39
N ALA A 235 -27.00 2.09 -17.94
CA ALA A 235 -26.49 3.23 -18.71
C ALA A 235 -25.97 2.83 -20.10
N PHE A 236 -25.28 1.69 -20.23
CA PHE A 236 -24.82 1.23 -21.53
C PHE A 236 -25.96 0.70 -22.42
N ARG A 237 -27.01 0.12 -21.85
CA ARG A 237 -28.24 -0.24 -22.60
C ARG A 237 -28.97 1.01 -23.11
N GLU A 238 -29.08 2.04 -22.30
CA GLU A 238 -29.64 3.32 -22.71
C GLU A 238 -28.86 3.97 -23.86
N LEU A 239 -27.53 3.79 -23.84
CA LEU A 239 -26.67 4.16 -24.96
C LEU A 239 -26.82 3.23 -26.18
N GLY A 240 -27.70 2.22 -26.15
CA GLY A 240 -27.94 1.29 -27.26
C GLY A 240 -26.87 0.22 -27.44
N ALA A 241 -26.20 -0.21 -26.36
CA ALA A 241 -25.25 -1.31 -26.42
C ALA A 241 -25.96 -2.65 -26.70
N GLY A 242 -25.46 -3.37 -27.70
CA GLY A 242 -25.84 -4.77 -27.93
C GLY A 242 -25.26 -5.65 -26.82
N VAL A 243 -26.13 -6.34 -26.05
CA VAL A 243 -25.71 -7.16 -24.90
C VAL A 243 -25.50 -8.61 -25.32
N GLU A 244 -24.29 -9.11 -25.11
CA GLU A 244 -23.92 -10.52 -25.27
C GLU A 244 -23.61 -11.11 -23.89
N ARG A 245 -24.28 -12.22 -23.50
CA ARG A 245 -24.02 -12.93 -22.24
C ARG A 245 -23.14 -14.14 -22.47
N LEU A 246 -22.10 -14.25 -21.66
CA LEU A 246 -21.16 -15.38 -21.66
C LEU A 246 -21.39 -16.25 -20.42
N SER A 247 -21.54 -17.55 -20.63
CA SER A 247 -21.64 -18.53 -19.54
C SER A 247 -20.26 -18.92 -19.00
N PRO A 248 -20.16 -19.48 -17.78
CA PRO A 248 -18.91 -20.00 -17.26
C PRO A 248 -18.30 -21.00 -18.23
N ALA A 249 -17.03 -20.82 -18.57
CA ALA A 249 -16.34 -21.63 -19.59
C ALA A 249 -15.58 -22.83 -18.98
N ARG A 250 -15.58 -22.98 -17.63
CA ARG A 250 -14.69 -23.94 -16.97
C ARG A 250 -15.37 -24.71 -15.86
N PRO A 251 -14.89 -25.96 -15.61
CA PRO A 251 -15.24 -26.70 -14.40
C PRO A 251 -14.69 -25.97 -13.18
N ARG A 252 -15.34 -26.20 -12.03
CA ARG A 252 -14.87 -25.72 -10.72
C ARG A 252 -13.53 -26.37 -10.39
N PRO A 253 -12.52 -25.62 -9.86
CA PRO A 253 -11.27 -26.20 -9.38
C PRO A 253 -11.51 -27.09 -8.15
N GLU A 254 -10.55 -27.97 -7.85
CA GLU A 254 -10.49 -28.66 -6.54
C GLU A 254 -10.26 -27.61 -5.45
N VAL A 255 -11.15 -27.55 -4.44
CA VAL A 255 -11.06 -26.61 -3.33
C VAL A 255 -10.57 -27.32 -2.08
N VAL A 256 -9.50 -26.78 -1.48
CA VAL A 256 -8.89 -27.29 -0.25
C VAL A 256 -8.87 -26.17 0.79
N LEU A 257 -9.46 -26.42 1.95
CA LEU A 257 -9.46 -25.50 3.08
C LEU A 257 -8.28 -25.83 3.99
N VAL A 258 -7.53 -24.81 4.43
CA VAL A 258 -6.34 -24.97 5.27
C VAL A 258 -6.51 -24.22 6.58
N HIS A 259 -6.52 -24.98 7.68
CA HIS A 259 -6.59 -24.43 9.03
C HIS A 259 -5.19 -24.33 9.64
N ALA A 260 -4.72 -23.11 9.88
CA ALA A 260 -3.41 -22.82 10.46
C ALA A 260 -3.53 -22.30 11.89
N ALA A 261 -2.52 -22.52 12.74
CA ALA A 261 -2.54 -22.06 14.13
C ALA A 261 -2.33 -20.52 14.23
N SER A 262 -1.51 -19.92 13.34
CA SER A 262 -1.24 -18.48 13.28
C SER A 262 -1.01 -18.06 11.84
N ARG A 263 -0.87 -16.75 11.59
CA ARG A 263 -0.51 -16.20 10.26
C ARG A 263 0.84 -16.70 9.76
N GLU A 264 1.82 -16.84 10.65
CA GLU A 264 3.14 -17.39 10.30
C GLU A 264 3.02 -18.84 9.84
N HIS A 265 2.23 -19.65 10.58
CA HIS A 265 2.01 -21.04 10.26
C HIS A 265 1.21 -21.21 8.95
N GLU A 266 0.28 -20.29 8.68
CA GLU A 266 -0.44 -20.20 7.42
C GLU A 266 0.50 -19.92 6.24
N ALA A 267 1.37 -18.92 6.36
CA ALA A 267 2.36 -18.58 5.33
C ALA A 267 3.37 -19.73 5.11
N GLU A 268 3.73 -20.47 6.16
CA GLU A 268 4.59 -21.65 6.06
C GLU A 268 3.89 -22.80 5.33
N GLU A 269 2.62 -23.07 5.60
CA GLU A 269 1.87 -24.09 4.86
C GLU A 269 1.69 -23.72 3.39
N ILE A 270 1.42 -22.46 3.07
CA ILE A 270 1.35 -21.99 1.67
C ILE A 270 2.70 -22.27 0.98
N ALA A 271 3.82 -21.98 1.63
CA ALA A 271 5.15 -22.28 1.09
C ALA A 271 5.36 -23.79 0.84
N LEU A 272 4.91 -24.65 1.77
CA LEU A 272 4.99 -26.09 1.61
C LEU A 272 4.13 -26.61 0.44
N GLN A 273 2.90 -26.10 0.29
CA GLN A 273 2.04 -26.48 -0.83
C GLN A 273 2.63 -26.03 -2.19
N ILE A 274 3.22 -24.84 -2.23
CA ILE A 274 3.94 -24.34 -3.42
C ILE A 274 5.12 -25.24 -3.76
N LEU A 275 5.91 -25.67 -2.78
CA LEU A 275 7.03 -26.59 -2.98
C LEU A 275 6.54 -27.96 -3.44
N ASP A 276 5.44 -28.47 -2.89
CA ASP A 276 4.83 -29.74 -3.31
C ASP A 276 4.35 -29.67 -4.75
N GLU A 277 3.68 -28.59 -5.16
CA GLU A 277 3.26 -28.39 -6.56
C GLU A 277 4.46 -28.27 -7.50
N HIS A 278 5.50 -27.55 -7.08
CA HIS A 278 6.73 -27.44 -7.88
C HIS A 278 7.44 -28.80 -8.02
N SER A 279 7.49 -29.60 -6.95
CA SER A 279 8.10 -30.94 -6.98
C SER A 279 7.39 -31.89 -7.93
N ARG A 280 6.11 -31.65 -8.23
CA ARG A 280 5.31 -32.37 -9.25
C ARG A 280 5.54 -31.83 -10.66
N GLY A 281 6.50 -30.91 -10.86
CA GLY A 281 6.87 -30.33 -12.15
C GLY A 281 6.15 -29.04 -12.53
N ARG A 282 5.38 -28.43 -11.63
CA ARG A 282 4.68 -27.16 -11.92
C ARG A 282 5.65 -25.99 -11.93
N PRO A 283 5.68 -25.16 -12.97
CA PRO A 283 6.46 -23.92 -13.00
C PRO A 283 5.98 -22.93 -11.93
N TRP A 284 6.88 -22.15 -11.36
CA TRP A 284 6.56 -21.14 -10.33
C TRP A 284 5.50 -20.15 -10.82
N ARG A 285 5.58 -19.70 -12.07
CA ARG A 285 4.66 -18.75 -12.69
C ARG A 285 3.20 -19.20 -12.81
N GLU A 286 2.94 -20.48 -12.58
CA GLU A 286 1.59 -21.05 -12.62
C GLU A 286 0.91 -21.04 -11.24
N MET A 287 1.57 -20.45 -10.23
CA MET A 287 1.10 -20.37 -8.86
C MET A 287 1.00 -18.92 -8.40
N GLY A 288 -0.07 -18.60 -7.66
CA GLY A 288 -0.26 -17.27 -7.11
C GLY A 288 -0.93 -17.28 -5.74
N VAL A 289 -0.57 -16.29 -4.91
CA VAL A 289 -1.18 -16.02 -3.62
C VAL A 289 -1.96 -14.72 -3.73
N VAL A 290 -3.25 -14.79 -3.46
CA VAL A 290 -4.15 -13.62 -3.46
C VAL A 290 -4.40 -13.23 -2.01
N ILE A 291 -4.15 -11.97 -1.68
CA ILE A 291 -4.31 -11.43 -0.33
C ILE A 291 -5.21 -10.20 -0.32
N ARG A 292 -5.88 -9.97 0.80
CA ARG A 292 -6.69 -8.76 1.04
C ARG A 292 -6.11 -7.89 2.14
N ALA A 293 -5.45 -8.48 3.13
CA ALA A 293 -4.78 -7.83 4.25
C ALA A 293 -3.28 -7.62 3.95
N GLU A 294 -2.96 -6.56 3.21
CA GLU A 294 -1.61 -6.27 2.73
C GLU A 294 -0.58 -6.16 3.87
N ARG A 295 -0.92 -5.38 4.92
CA ARG A 295 0.01 -5.07 6.03
C ARG A 295 0.45 -6.32 6.77
N GLU A 296 -0.45 -7.26 6.93
CA GLU A 296 -0.28 -8.47 7.72
C GLU A 296 0.47 -9.55 6.92
N TYR A 297 0.27 -9.63 5.60
CA TYR A 297 0.72 -10.78 4.82
C TYR A 297 1.90 -10.52 3.89
N VAL A 298 2.04 -9.34 3.28
CA VAL A 298 3.06 -9.14 2.22
C VAL A 298 4.46 -9.45 2.72
N SER A 299 4.90 -8.77 3.79
CA SER A 299 6.24 -8.97 4.36
C SER A 299 6.44 -10.37 4.94
N LEU A 300 5.37 -10.98 5.46
CA LEU A 300 5.39 -12.32 6.02
C LEU A 300 5.62 -13.36 4.91
N LEU A 301 4.86 -13.30 3.83
CA LEU A 301 4.97 -14.19 2.68
C LEU A 301 6.34 -14.02 1.99
N GLU A 302 6.79 -12.78 1.75
CA GLU A 302 8.09 -12.53 1.14
C GLU A 302 9.24 -13.15 1.95
N ARG A 303 9.23 -12.96 3.27
CA ARG A 303 10.25 -13.55 4.17
C ARG A 303 10.17 -15.08 4.19
N THR A 304 8.96 -15.64 4.25
CA THR A 304 8.76 -17.09 4.29
C THR A 304 9.20 -17.72 2.98
N PHE A 305 8.84 -17.15 1.84
CA PHE A 305 9.25 -17.64 0.52
C PHE A 305 10.76 -17.50 0.31
N PHE A 306 11.36 -16.39 0.74
CA PHE A 306 12.81 -16.25 0.70
C PHE A 306 13.54 -17.34 1.50
N ARG A 307 13.09 -17.63 2.74
CA ARG A 307 13.64 -18.72 3.56
C ARG A 307 13.45 -20.10 2.92
N ALA A 308 12.35 -20.31 2.24
CA ALA A 308 12.03 -21.55 1.54
C ALA A 308 12.74 -21.71 0.19
N GLY A 309 13.43 -20.67 -0.30
CA GLY A 309 14.03 -20.66 -1.63
C GLY A 309 13.03 -20.56 -2.78
N ILE A 310 11.82 -20.09 -2.51
CA ILE A 310 10.75 -19.89 -3.51
C ILE A 310 10.97 -18.53 -4.16
N PRO A 311 11.18 -18.46 -5.50
CA PRO A 311 11.23 -17.20 -6.20
C PRO A 311 9.84 -16.59 -6.27
N ALA A 312 9.61 -15.44 -5.63
CA ALA A 312 8.34 -14.75 -5.64
C ALA A 312 8.48 -13.31 -6.13
N ARG A 313 7.40 -12.81 -6.73
CA ARG A 313 7.22 -11.40 -7.09
C ARG A 313 5.96 -10.87 -6.42
N SER A 314 6.14 -9.85 -5.61
CA SER A 314 5.05 -9.09 -5.02
C SER A 314 4.65 -7.95 -5.96
N TYR A 315 3.34 -7.79 -6.17
CA TYR A 315 2.76 -6.72 -6.98
C TYR A 315 2.31 -5.54 -6.11
N PHE A 316 2.71 -5.52 -4.86
CA PHE A 316 2.51 -4.40 -3.95
C PHE A 316 3.65 -3.40 -4.05
N GLY A 317 3.31 -2.13 -3.99
CA GLY A 317 4.31 -1.07 -3.96
C GLY A 317 5.03 -1.02 -2.61
N ARG A 318 6.34 -0.75 -2.62
CA ARG A 318 7.13 -0.48 -1.43
C ARG A 318 6.90 0.94 -0.96
N SER A 319 6.58 1.13 0.32
CA SER A 319 6.40 2.45 0.89
C SER A 319 7.72 3.22 0.91
N VAL A 320 7.77 4.35 0.22
CA VAL A 320 8.94 5.24 0.22
C VAL A 320 9.35 5.64 1.62
N TRP A 321 8.37 5.87 2.50
CA TRP A 321 8.58 6.27 3.87
C TRP A 321 9.35 5.26 4.73
N HIS A 322 9.18 3.97 4.47
CA HIS A 322 9.79 2.88 5.26
C HIS A 322 11.08 2.34 4.64
N GLU A 323 11.38 2.69 3.40
CA GLU A 323 12.60 2.26 2.74
C GLU A 323 13.84 3.06 3.23
N PRO A 324 15.06 2.51 3.10
CA PRO A 324 16.29 3.16 3.55
C PRO A 324 16.47 4.59 3.05
N ALA A 325 16.10 4.87 1.79
CA ALA A 325 16.19 6.22 1.21
C ALA A 325 15.23 7.21 1.90
N GLY A 326 14.00 6.79 2.20
CA GLY A 326 13.05 7.61 2.96
C GLY A 326 13.49 7.87 4.40
N LEU A 327 14.01 6.83 5.05
CA LEU A 327 14.58 6.97 6.39
C LEU A 327 15.76 7.95 6.41
N LEU A 328 16.66 7.87 5.43
CA LEU A 328 17.80 8.78 5.29
C LEU A 328 17.32 10.22 5.07
N ALA A 329 16.36 10.43 4.17
CA ALA A 329 15.81 11.76 3.89
C ALA A 329 15.18 12.39 5.14
N ARG A 330 14.38 11.66 5.92
CA ARG A 330 13.82 12.14 7.18
C ARG A 330 14.89 12.54 8.19
N ARG A 331 15.85 11.63 8.42
CA ARG A 331 16.96 11.89 9.35
C ARG A 331 17.85 13.05 8.91
N PHE A 332 17.95 13.27 7.61
CA PHE A 332 18.63 14.45 7.08
C PHE A 332 17.87 15.74 7.45
N VAL A 333 16.57 15.78 7.24
CA VAL A 333 15.73 16.93 7.64
C VAL A 333 15.77 17.17 9.14
N ASP A 334 15.71 16.10 9.95
CA ASP A 334 15.83 16.20 11.42
C ASP A 334 17.19 16.78 11.83
N ALA A 335 18.29 16.35 11.19
CA ALA A 335 19.63 16.83 11.49
C ALA A 335 19.82 18.30 11.09
N VAL A 336 19.30 18.72 9.93
CA VAL A 336 19.29 20.11 9.51
C VAL A 336 18.41 20.96 10.44
N GLY A 337 17.19 20.51 10.72
CA GLY A 337 16.22 21.22 11.57
C GLY A 337 16.71 21.42 13.00
N SER A 338 17.54 20.52 13.51
CA SER A 338 18.17 20.63 14.85
C SER A 338 19.48 21.45 14.85
N GLY A 339 19.89 22.03 13.70
CA GLY A 339 21.17 22.72 13.61
C GLY A 339 22.39 21.80 13.75
N TRP A 340 22.28 20.59 13.24
CA TRP A 340 23.30 19.54 13.35
C TRP A 340 23.55 19.10 14.79
N ASP A 341 22.47 18.89 15.56
CA ASP A 341 22.57 18.21 16.84
C ASP A 341 23.29 16.87 16.70
N GLY A 342 24.21 16.58 17.63
CA GLY A 342 25.10 15.45 17.53
C GLY A 342 24.38 14.11 17.43
N GLU A 343 23.28 13.91 18.19
CA GLU A 343 22.50 12.69 18.14
C GLU A 343 21.75 12.56 16.80
N ALA A 344 21.14 13.63 16.31
CA ALA A 344 20.44 13.64 15.03
C ALA A 344 21.42 13.38 13.86
N ALA A 345 22.58 14.05 13.87
CA ALA A 345 23.60 13.86 12.86
C ALA A 345 24.19 12.43 12.87
N LEU A 346 24.45 11.87 14.05
CA LEU A 346 24.91 10.48 14.16
C LEU A 346 23.87 9.47 13.72
N ARG A 347 22.58 9.71 14.01
CA ARG A 347 21.46 8.89 13.50
C ARG A 347 21.41 8.91 11.98
N LEU A 348 21.58 10.08 11.36
CA LEU A 348 21.67 10.23 9.91
C LEU A 348 22.83 9.41 9.33
N LEU A 349 24.04 9.59 9.82
CA LEU A 349 25.25 8.93 9.31
C LEU A 349 25.21 7.39 9.44
N ARG A 350 24.48 6.87 10.42
CA ARG A 350 24.24 5.43 10.60
C ARG A 350 23.03 4.91 9.84
N SER A 351 22.35 5.73 9.04
CA SER A 351 21.20 5.26 8.28
C SER A 351 21.58 4.18 7.29
N PRO A 352 20.79 3.11 7.17
CA PRO A 352 20.97 2.13 6.11
C PRO A 352 21.03 2.82 4.75
N GLY A 353 22.02 2.45 3.92
CA GLY A 353 22.22 3.08 2.60
C GLY A 353 22.90 4.46 2.62
N CYS A 354 23.30 4.97 3.79
CA CYS A 354 24.21 6.10 3.87
C CYS A 354 25.63 5.64 3.52
N ARG A 355 26.32 6.36 2.62
CA ARG A 355 27.66 5.98 2.10
C ARG A 355 28.75 5.82 3.17
N VAL A 356 28.56 6.38 4.35
CA VAL A 356 29.52 6.30 5.47
C VAL A 356 29.03 5.38 6.61
N ALA A 357 27.87 4.77 6.51
CA ALA A 357 27.28 3.99 7.60
C ALA A 357 28.21 2.85 8.07
N GLY A 358 28.87 2.16 7.15
CA GLY A 358 29.84 1.10 7.45
C GLY A 358 31.07 1.64 8.17
N SER A 359 31.65 2.74 7.70
CA SER A 359 32.83 3.38 8.31
C SER A 359 32.55 3.91 9.71
N VAL A 360 31.41 4.54 9.91
CA VAL A 360 30.98 5.07 11.22
C VAL A 360 30.75 3.93 12.23
N SER A 361 30.16 2.83 11.77
CA SER A 361 29.86 1.68 12.66
C SER A 361 31.11 0.84 12.99
N ALA A 362 32.05 0.71 12.06
CA ALA A 362 33.22 -0.18 12.21
C ALA A 362 34.43 0.48 12.91
N GLY A 363 34.58 1.80 12.80
CA GLY A 363 35.80 2.50 13.16
C GLY A 363 35.93 3.03 14.61
N GLY A 364 35.03 2.66 15.52
CA GLY A 364 34.97 3.28 16.86
C GLY A 364 34.59 4.77 16.87
N VAL A 365 34.32 5.33 15.70
CA VAL A 365 33.84 6.73 15.52
C VAL A 365 32.59 7.00 16.34
N TRP A 366 31.68 6.01 16.36
CA TRP A 366 30.45 6.09 17.15
C TRP A 366 30.74 6.20 18.65
N ALA A 367 31.60 5.35 19.19
CA ALA A 367 31.89 5.36 20.63
C ALA A 367 32.49 6.70 21.07
N ARG A 368 33.43 7.23 20.32
CA ARG A 368 34.03 8.56 20.61
C ARG A 368 33.02 9.69 20.48
N ALA A 369 32.18 9.68 19.43
CA ALA A 369 31.17 10.70 19.24
C ALA A 369 30.09 10.67 20.34
N VAL A 370 29.75 9.48 20.86
CA VAL A 370 28.79 9.31 21.96
C VAL A 370 29.37 9.84 23.27
N GLU A 371 30.67 9.70 23.51
CA GLU A 371 31.34 10.23 24.72
C GLU A 371 31.32 11.76 24.78
N GLU A 372 31.26 12.44 23.62
CA GLU A 372 31.23 13.89 23.52
C GLU A 372 29.82 14.49 23.50
N LEU A 373 28.76 13.69 23.54
CA LEU A 373 27.38 14.19 23.59
C LEU A 373 27.06 14.87 24.95
N PRO A 374 26.23 15.93 24.98
CA PRO A 374 25.57 16.58 23.85
C PRO A 374 26.46 17.62 23.16
N PHE A 375 26.44 17.66 21.83
CA PHE A 375 27.07 18.72 21.04
C PHE A 375 26.15 19.17 19.91
N SER A 376 26.39 20.35 19.35
CA SER A 376 25.70 20.83 18.15
C SER A 376 26.66 21.55 17.19
N GLY A 377 26.31 21.53 15.93
CA GLY A 377 27.12 22.11 14.86
C GLY A 377 28.10 21.14 14.21
N LEU A 378 28.29 21.32 12.88
CA LEU A 378 29.14 20.44 12.07
C LEU A 378 30.59 20.43 12.52
N GLU A 379 31.16 21.56 12.98
CA GLU A 379 32.54 21.62 13.44
C GLU A 379 32.82 20.71 14.64
N ARG A 380 31.83 20.57 15.54
CA ARG A 380 31.94 19.67 16.69
C ARG A 380 31.76 18.21 16.26
N LEU A 381 30.83 17.95 15.34
CA LEU A 381 30.68 16.63 14.73
C LEU A 381 31.96 16.20 14.00
N GLU A 382 32.64 17.09 13.30
CA GLU A 382 33.89 16.84 12.62
C GLU A 382 34.98 16.40 13.61
N ARG A 383 35.09 17.08 14.73
CA ARG A 383 36.04 16.71 15.80
C ARG A 383 35.69 15.37 16.46
N ALA A 384 34.43 15.19 16.82
CA ALA A 384 33.94 13.96 17.46
C ALA A 384 34.02 12.74 16.53
N ALA A 385 33.73 12.91 15.25
CA ALA A 385 33.75 11.85 14.26
C ALA A 385 35.16 11.42 13.82
N ALA A 386 36.22 12.07 14.34
CA ALA A 386 37.62 11.72 14.13
C ALA A 386 38.03 11.40 12.67
N GLY A 387 37.60 12.26 11.74
CA GLY A 387 38.06 12.10 10.37
C GLY A 387 37.38 13.01 9.36
N ALA A 388 38.19 13.65 8.55
CA ALA A 388 37.78 14.54 7.46
C ALA A 388 36.77 13.91 6.47
N ALA A 389 36.74 12.57 6.38
CA ALA A 389 35.87 11.85 5.44
C ALA A 389 34.36 11.98 5.78
N VAL A 390 33.98 11.95 7.07
CA VAL A 390 32.58 12.07 7.49
C VAL A 390 32.12 13.52 7.40
N ALA A 391 32.96 14.44 7.83
CA ALA A 391 32.71 15.87 7.81
C ALA A 391 32.60 16.44 6.39
N GLY A 392 33.52 16.06 5.50
CA GLY A 392 33.53 16.49 4.11
C GLY A 392 32.23 16.15 3.36
N ILE A 393 31.49 15.14 3.80
CA ILE A 393 30.22 14.72 3.21
C ILE A 393 29.08 15.67 3.63
N LEU A 394 29.10 16.20 4.86
CA LEU A 394 28.06 17.07 5.39
C LEU A 394 28.33 18.57 5.14
N ARG A 395 29.56 18.96 4.88
CA ARG A 395 29.93 20.37 4.60
C ARG A 395 29.05 21.06 3.54
N PRO A 396 28.66 20.41 2.42
CA PRO A 396 27.79 21.04 1.44
C PRO A 396 26.41 21.45 1.99
N PHE A 397 26.05 20.97 3.17
CA PHE A 397 24.75 21.22 3.83
C PHE A 397 24.89 22.10 5.08
N ALA A 398 26.07 22.68 5.32
CA ALA A 398 26.37 23.43 6.55
C ALA A 398 25.48 24.66 6.74
N ASP A 399 25.12 25.34 5.64
CA ASP A 399 24.27 26.52 5.62
C ASP A 399 22.77 26.25 5.67
N TRP A 400 22.33 25.00 5.46
CA TRP A 400 20.92 24.67 5.34
C TRP A 400 20.06 24.99 6.57
N PRO A 401 20.53 24.85 7.84
CA PRO A 401 19.73 25.22 9.00
C PRO A 401 19.25 26.66 9.05
N GLY A 402 20.02 27.58 8.47
CA GLY A 402 19.68 29.01 8.45
C GLY A 402 18.94 29.48 7.20
N LEU A 403 18.67 28.57 6.25
CA LEU A 403 18.07 28.96 4.98
C LEU A 403 16.55 29.03 5.07
N SER A 404 15.99 30.01 4.39
CA SER A 404 14.58 30.12 4.06
C SER A 404 14.49 30.31 2.54
N LEU A 405 14.00 29.31 1.83
CA LEU A 405 13.93 29.27 0.37
C LEU A 405 12.49 29.06 -0.08
N SER A 406 12.19 29.45 -1.32
CA SER A 406 10.92 29.13 -1.94
C SER A 406 10.75 27.58 -2.10
N PRO A 407 9.52 27.06 -2.11
CA PRO A 407 9.28 25.63 -2.31
C PRO A 407 9.96 25.03 -3.55
N PRO A 408 9.95 25.69 -4.74
CA PRO A 408 10.68 25.18 -5.91
C PRO A 408 12.20 25.13 -5.73
N GLU A 409 12.77 26.06 -4.97
CA GLU A 409 14.20 26.04 -4.66
C GLU A 409 14.56 24.92 -3.70
N TRP A 410 13.73 24.66 -2.68
CA TRP A 410 13.90 23.52 -1.79
C TRP A 410 13.84 22.20 -2.55
N ALA A 411 12.84 22.01 -3.43
CA ALA A 411 12.70 20.79 -4.23
C ALA A 411 13.94 20.55 -5.09
N ARG A 412 14.47 21.59 -5.76
CA ARG A 412 15.72 21.49 -6.56
C ARG A 412 16.93 21.19 -5.69
N ARG A 413 17.09 21.89 -4.58
CA ARG A 413 18.26 21.76 -3.70
C ARG A 413 18.28 20.40 -3.01
N PHE A 414 17.10 19.82 -2.69
CA PHE A 414 17.02 18.52 -2.05
C PHE A 414 17.64 17.39 -2.87
N ALA A 415 17.78 17.54 -4.18
CA ALA A 415 18.49 16.58 -5.03
C ALA A 415 19.96 16.38 -4.60
N GLU A 416 20.57 17.37 -3.93
CA GLU A 416 21.94 17.26 -3.42
C GLU A 416 22.08 16.19 -2.33
N VAL A 417 20.99 15.86 -1.63
CA VAL A 417 20.98 14.83 -0.59
C VAL A 417 21.33 13.43 -1.17
N ALA A 418 21.21 13.26 -2.49
CA ALA A 418 21.70 12.05 -3.18
C ALA A 418 23.18 11.76 -2.91
N ARG A 419 23.99 12.78 -2.60
CA ARG A 419 25.40 12.63 -2.25
C ARG A 419 25.63 11.80 -0.97
N LEU A 420 24.62 11.72 -0.12
CA LEU A 420 24.66 10.91 1.10
C LEU A 420 24.35 9.44 0.84
N LEU A 421 23.74 9.10 -0.29
CA LEU A 421 23.43 7.71 -0.63
C LEU A 421 24.71 6.94 -0.99
N GLU A 422 24.74 5.69 -0.56
CA GLU A 422 25.81 4.75 -0.92
C GLU A 422 25.81 4.52 -2.44
N PRO A 423 26.90 4.87 -3.15
CA PRO A 423 27.01 4.59 -4.57
C PRO A 423 27.19 3.10 -4.82
N PRO A 424 26.91 2.61 -6.04
CA PRO A 424 27.30 1.24 -6.41
C PRO A 424 28.82 1.10 -6.32
N PRO A 425 29.35 -0.08 -5.93
CA PRO A 425 30.78 -0.32 -5.94
C PRO A 425 31.33 -0.17 -7.36
N ALA A 426 32.47 0.53 -7.48
CA ALA A 426 33.11 0.80 -8.78
C ALA A 426 34.03 -0.36 -9.21
N ASP A 427 34.47 -1.19 -8.26
CA ASP A 427 35.53 -2.18 -8.39
C ASP A 427 35.02 -3.60 -8.71
N ARG A 428 33.72 -3.85 -8.62
CA ARG A 428 33.10 -5.14 -8.90
C ARG A 428 31.69 -5.03 -9.49
N ALA A 429 31.30 -6.06 -10.22
CA ALA A 429 29.90 -6.20 -10.65
C ALA A 429 28.99 -6.53 -9.46
N LEU A 430 27.81 -5.93 -9.45
CA LEU A 430 26.76 -6.24 -8.46
C LEU A 430 26.09 -7.58 -8.81
N GLY A 431 25.88 -8.40 -7.79
CA GLY A 431 24.97 -9.54 -7.89
C GLY A 431 23.51 -9.11 -8.06
N GLU A 432 22.67 -10.03 -8.54
CA GLU A 432 21.23 -9.74 -8.77
C GLU A 432 20.50 -9.16 -7.53
N PRO A 433 20.69 -9.68 -6.30
CA PRO A 433 20.09 -9.10 -5.10
C PRO A 433 20.56 -7.68 -4.82
N GLU A 434 21.88 -7.43 -4.90
CA GLU A 434 22.49 -6.12 -4.65
C GLU A 434 22.01 -5.09 -5.70
N MET A 435 21.94 -5.50 -6.95
CA MET A 435 21.42 -4.65 -8.03
C MET A 435 19.94 -4.27 -7.80
N ARG A 436 19.13 -5.20 -7.28
CA ARG A 436 17.74 -4.94 -6.93
C ARG A 436 17.62 -3.92 -5.81
N ASP A 437 18.41 -4.08 -4.75
CA ASP A 437 18.42 -3.14 -3.62
C ASP A 437 18.89 -1.75 -4.05
N PHE A 438 19.91 -1.69 -4.90
CA PHE A 438 20.37 -0.42 -5.46
C PHE A 438 19.29 0.26 -6.30
N ARG A 439 18.64 -0.48 -7.21
CA ARG A 439 17.54 0.04 -8.04
C ARG A 439 16.36 0.53 -7.19
N LEU A 440 16.02 -0.19 -6.13
CA LEU A 440 14.97 0.21 -5.21
C LEU A 440 15.32 1.51 -4.49
N ARG A 441 16.54 1.63 -3.93
CA ARG A 441 17.00 2.88 -3.29
C ARG A 441 16.96 4.07 -4.26
N ALA A 442 17.44 3.88 -5.48
CA ALA A 442 17.42 4.93 -6.50
C ALA A 442 15.99 5.32 -6.91
N ALA A 443 15.09 4.34 -7.05
CA ALA A 443 13.69 4.59 -7.35
C ALA A 443 12.98 5.32 -6.20
N CYS A 444 13.22 4.92 -4.94
CA CYS A 444 12.67 5.61 -3.78
C CYS A 444 13.15 7.06 -3.67
N PHE A 445 14.45 7.30 -3.89
CA PHE A 445 14.98 8.67 -3.84
C PHE A 445 14.41 9.54 -4.97
N ARG A 446 14.27 9.00 -6.17
CA ARG A 446 13.62 9.70 -7.28
C ARG A 446 12.17 10.05 -6.94
N GLU A 447 11.45 9.12 -6.31
CA GLU A 447 10.07 9.36 -5.92
C GLU A 447 9.96 10.43 -4.83
N ILE A 448 10.92 10.48 -3.88
CA ILE A 448 11.00 11.59 -2.93
C ILE A 448 11.11 12.94 -3.67
N LEU A 449 11.99 13.02 -4.66
CA LEU A 449 12.14 14.24 -5.45
C LEU A 449 10.86 14.59 -6.23
N ASN A 450 10.21 13.61 -6.85
CA ASN A 450 8.93 13.80 -7.56
C ASN A 450 7.85 14.37 -6.62
N VAL A 451 7.74 13.82 -5.40
CA VAL A 451 6.79 14.32 -4.40
C VAL A 451 7.11 15.74 -3.98
N LEU A 452 8.38 16.03 -3.69
CA LEU A 452 8.81 17.38 -3.31
C LEU A 452 8.54 18.41 -4.42
N GLU A 453 8.80 18.05 -5.67
CA GLU A 453 8.45 18.88 -6.83
C GLU A 453 6.93 19.06 -6.99
N GLY A 454 6.15 18.01 -6.76
CA GLY A 454 4.69 18.06 -6.78
C GLY A 454 4.14 19.04 -5.74
N VAL A 455 4.61 18.92 -4.51
CA VAL A 455 4.25 19.81 -3.38
C VAL A 455 4.69 21.25 -3.66
N ALA A 456 5.90 21.45 -4.20
CA ALA A 456 6.45 22.77 -4.51
C ALA A 456 5.63 23.53 -5.57
N ARG A 457 4.96 22.82 -6.49
CA ARG A 457 4.08 23.47 -7.49
C ARG A 457 2.74 23.93 -6.91
N ILE A 458 2.34 23.38 -5.78
CA ILE A 458 1.04 23.64 -5.13
C ILE A 458 1.19 24.75 -4.09
N LEU A 459 2.31 24.77 -3.34
CA LEU A 459 2.53 25.75 -2.29
C LEU A 459 2.80 27.16 -2.85
N PRO A 460 2.43 28.21 -2.10
CA PRO A 460 2.86 29.58 -2.40
C PRO A 460 4.39 29.67 -2.50
N GLU A 461 4.89 30.62 -3.31
CA GLU A 461 6.33 30.80 -3.53
C GLU A 461 7.04 31.54 -2.38
N ASP A 462 6.34 31.85 -1.30
CA ASP A 462 6.92 32.51 -0.12
C ASP A 462 8.07 31.68 0.47
N PRO A 463 9.21 32.33 0.80
CA PRO A 463 10.32 31.63 1.42
C PRO A 463 9.98 31.04 2.78
N LEU A 464 10.36 29.78 3.02
CA LEU A 464 10.11 29.05 4.26
C LEU A 464 11.31 28.15 4.63
N PRO A 465 11.47 27.80 5.92
CA PRO A 465 12.50 26.86 6.35
C PRO A 465 12.24 25.44 5.80
N LEU A 466 13.33 24.67 5.64
CA LEU A 466 13.24 23.27 5.16
C LEU A 466 12.27 22.42 5.98
N ALA A 467 12.28 22.53 7.30
CA ALA A 467 11.40 21.77 8.18
C ALA A 467 9.91 22.02 7.89
N HIS A 468 9.56 23.27 7.58
CA HIS A 468 8.18 23.63 7.23
C HIS A 468 7.81 23.09 5.82
N PHE A 469 8.68 23.24 4.83
CA PHE A 469 8.48 22.64 3.50
C PHE A 469 8.30 21.12 3.59
N TRP A 470 9.15 20.45 4.39
CA TRP A 470 9.09 19.01 4.60
C TRP A 470 7.79 18.58 5.29
N SER A 471 7.32 19.33 6.28
CA SER A 471 6.06 19.00 6.98
C SER A 471 4.85 18.99 6.05
N LYS A 472 4.84 19.82 5.01
CA LYS A 472 3.81 19.83 3.96
C LYS A 472 3.97 18.66 2.98
N ALA A 473 5.18 18.16 2.77
CA ALA A 473 5.45 17.01 1.90
C ALA A 473 5.30 15.65 2.61
N GLU A 474 5.44 15.62 3.93
CA GLU A 474 5.45 14.38 4.72
C GLU A 474 4.21 13.50 4.52
N PRO A 475 2.96 14.02 4.53
CA PRO A 475 1.77 13.19 4.27
C PRO A 475 1.84 12.49 2.90
N ALA A 476 2.26 13.22 1.87
CA ALA A 476 2.43 12.69 0.52
C ALA A 476 3.52 11.60 0.46
N LEU A 477 4.64 11.80 1.14
CA LEU A 477 5.72 10.82 1.22
C LEU A 477 5.32 9.54 1.98
N ARG A 478 4.45 9.64 2.98
CA ARG A 478 3.92 8.48 3.71
C ARG A 478 3.04 7.59 2.84
N GLU A 479 2.26 8.19 1.96
CA GLU A 479 1.38 7.48 1.03
C GLU A 479 2.11 7.01 -0.24
N SER A 480 3.24 7.61 -0.56
CA SER A 480 3.98 7.34 -1.80
C SER A 480 4.57 5.93 -1.81
N ARG A 481 4.44 5.26 -2.95
CA ARG A 481 4.90 3.89 -3.17
C ARG A 481 5.72 3.78 -4.45
N VAL A 482 6.76 2.98 -4.40
CA VAL A 482 7.52 2.59 -5.58
C VAL A 482 7.29 1.12 -5.90
N PHE A 483 7.20 0.83 -7.18
CA PHE A 483 7.06 -0.53 -7.70
C PHE A 483 8.41 -0.95 -8.29
N PRO A 484 9.16 -1.82 -7.58
CA PRO A 484 10.46 -2.27 -8.06
C PRO A 484 10.31 -3.00 -9.40
N HIS A 485 11.11 -2.64 -10.38
CA HIS A 485 11.15 -3.39 -11.63
C HIS A 485 11.73 -4.80 -11.37
N ASP A 486 10.94 -5.83 -11.63
CA ASP A 486 11.32 -7.23 -11.52
C ASP A 486 11.15 -7.92 -12.89
N ALA A 487 12.25 -8.23 -13.52
CA ALA A 487 12.26 -8.87 -14.84
C ALA A 487 12.13 -10.41 -14.79
N ARG A 488 12.14 -11.01 -13.60
CA ARG A 488 11.99 -12.45 -13.42
C ARG A 488 10.63 -12.91 -13.91
N ARG A 489 10.59 -14.00 -14.64
CA ARG A 489 9.37 -14.48 -15.31
C ARG A 489 8.80 -15.75 -14.70
N ASP A 490 9.67 -16.63 -14.20
CA ASP A 490 9.24 -17.86 -13.54
C ASP A 490 9.31 -17.66 -12.02
N VAL A 491 8.27 -17.05 -11.46
CA VAL A 491 8.13 -16.68 -10.04
C VAL A 491 6.70 -16.92 -9.58
N VAL A 492 6.51 -17.19 -8.30
CA VAL A 492 5.20 -17.17 -7.65
C VAL A 492 4.69 -15.73 -7.53
N HIS A 493 3.43 -15.51 -7.85
CA HIS A 493 2.81 -14.18 -7.85
C HIS A 493 2.12 -13.90 -6.51
N ILE A 494 2.43 -12.77 -5.86
CA ILE A 494 1.73 -12.28 -4.67
C ILE A 494 0.91 -11.06 -5.08
N LEU A 495 -0.42 -11.20 -5.11
CA LEU A 495 -1.36 -10.28 -5.72
C LEU A 495 -2.38 -9.74 -4.69
N ASP A 496 -2.76 -8.47 -4.82
CA ASP A 496 -4.01 -7.99 -4.25
C ASP A 496 -5.20 -8.62 -4.98
N VAL A 497 -6.31 -8.78 -4.29
CA VAL A 497 -7.52 -9.34 -4.87
C VAL A 497 -8.02 -8.55 -6.07
N GLN A 498 -7.89 -7.22 -6.05
CA GLN A 498 -8.31 -6.37 -7.16
C GLN A 498 -7.38 -6.51 -8.37
N GLU A 499 -6.08 -6.72 -8.17
CA GLU A 499 -5.11 -6.96 -9.22
C GLU A 499 -5.26 -8.36 -9.84
N SER A 500 -5.80 -9.32 -9.08
CA SER A 500 -5.96 -10.71 -9.54
C SER A 500 -7.02 -10.90 -10.63
N ARG A 501 -7.87 -9.90 -10.90
CA ARG A 501 -9.10 -10.02 -11.72
C ARG A 501 -8.89 -10.53 -13.15
N GLN A 502 -7.76 -10.25 -13.76
CA GLN A 502 -7.42 -10.74 -15.12
C GLN A 502 -6.41 -11.88 -15.11
N TRP A 503 -6.01 -12.35 -13.93
CA TRP A 503 -5.12 -13.49 -13.78
C TRP A 503 -5.89 -14.80 -13.86
N GLU A 504 -5.25 -15.77 -14.45
CA GLU A 504 -5.73 -17.13 -14.52
C GLU A 504 -4.55 -18.06 -14.31
N LEU A 505 -4.56 -18.72 -13.17
CA LEU A 505 -3.45 -19.56 -12.73
C LEU A 505 -3.96 -20.99 -12.44
N PRO A 506 -3.18 -22.03 -12.76
CA PRO A 506 -3.52 -23.40 -12.37
C PRO A 506 -3.74 -23.56 -10.86
N VAL A 507 -2.90 -22.94 -10.02
CA VAL A 507 -3.00 -23.04 -8.56
C VAL A 507 -3.04 -21.66 -7.94
N VAL A 508 -4.05 -21.42 -7.10
CA VAL A 508 -4.21 -20.15 -6.37
C VAL A 508 -4.40 -20.45 -4.88
N PHE A 509 -3.74 -19.64 -4.07
CA PHE A 509 -3.88 -19.60 -2.61
C PHE A 509 -4.56 -18.28 -2.24
N VAL A 510 -5.64 -18.35 -1.47
CA VAL A 510 -6.30 -17.17 -0.88
C VAL A 510 -6.16 -17.29 0.62
N CYS A 511 -5.46 -16.37 1.26
CA CYS A 511 -5.14 -16.44 2.69
C CYS A 511 -5.77 -15.30 3.50
N GLY A 512 -5.82 -15.48 4.82
CA GLY A 512 -6.38 -14.50 5.73
C GLY A 512 -7.91 -14.43 5.68
N LEU A 513 -8.57 -15.55 5.47
CA LEU A 513 -10.04 -15.63 5.42
C LEU A 513 -10.66 -15.57 6.82
N LEU A 514 -10.63 -14.37 7.40
CA LEU A 514 -11.19 -14.07 8.72
C LEU A 514 -12.41 -13.15 8.60
N GLU A 515 -13.31 -13.27 9.57
CA GLU A 515 -14.52 -12.46 9.64
C GLU A 515 -14.16 -10.97 9.73
N GLY A 516 -14.69 -10.18 8.78
CA GLY A 516 -14.41 -8.74 8.68
C GLY A 516 -13.04 -8.35 8.08
N GLU A 517 -12.12 -9.31 7.83
CA GLU A 517 -10.87 -9.08 7.10
C GLU A 517 -11.00 -9.43 5.62
N PHE A 518 -11.59 -10.59 5.29
CA PHE A 518 -11.95 -10.94 3.92
C PHE A 518 -13.14 -11.92 3.87
N PRO A 519 -14.28 -11.51 3.31
CA PRO A 519 -14.66 -10.16 2.84
C PRO A 519 -14.55 -9.10 3.93
N ARG A 520 -14.07 -7.90 3.55
CA ARG A 520 -13.83 -6.82 4.51
C ARG A 520 -15.14 -6.17 4.92
N ARG A 521 -15.31 -5.91 6.22
CA ARG A 521 -16.41 -5.09 6.71
C ARG A 521 -16.15 -3.62 6.39
N ALA A 522 -17.10 -2.95 5.78
CA ALA A 522 -16.99 -1.52 5.49
C ALA A 522 -16.95 -0.69 6.78
N ALA A 523 -15.86 0.06 6.97
CA ALA A 523 -15.76 0.99 8.08
C ALA A 523 -16.72 2.18 7.90
N PRO A 524 -17.26 2.75 9.01
CA PRO A 524 -17.99 4.01 8.94
C PRO A 524 -17.11 5.12 8.35
N ASP A 525 -17.70 5.92 7.47
CA ASP A 525 -17.03 7.08 6.88
C ASP A 525 -17.36 8.32 7.73
N PRO A 526 -16.35 8.98 8.32
CA PRO A 526 -16.61 10.13 9.20
C PRO A 526 -17.04 11.40 8.44
N VAL A 527 -16.74 11.49 7.14
CA VAL A 527 -17.04 12.66 6.29
C VAL A 527 -18.36 12.49 5.57
N LEU A 528 -18.57 11.30 4.99
CA LEU A 528 -19.82 10.94 4.30
C LEU A 528 -20.46 9.74 5.01
N PRO A 529 -21.18 9.96 6.13
CA PRO A 529 -21.88 8.90 6.84
C PRO A 529 -22.96 8.26 5.96
N ASP A 530 -23.32 7.03 6.23
CA ASP A 530 -24.21 6.24 5.37
C ASP A 530 -25.60 6.86 5.18
N SER A 531 -26.08 7.60 6.19
CA SER A 531 -27.32 8.39 6.08
C SER A 531 -27.23 9.47 4.99
N LEU A 532 -26.09 10.17 4.92
CA LEU A 532 -25.84 11.17 3.87
C LEU A 532 -25.68 10.51 2.50
N ARG A 533 -24.96 9.38 2.43
CA ARG A 533 -24.82 8.59 1.19
C ARG A 533 -26.16 8.13 0.64
N SER A 534 -27.05 7.63 1.50
CA SER A 534 -28.39 7.21 1.09
C SER A 534 -29.20 8.37 0.54
N MET A 535 -29.13 9.55 1.18
CA MET A 535 -29.82 10.76 0.72
C MET A 535 -29.28 11.25 -0.65
N LEU A 536 -27.95 11.18 -0.85
CA LEU A 536 -27.33 11.53 -2.13
C LEU A 536 -27.73 10.53 -3.23
N ALA A 537 -27.79 9.23 -2.90
CA ALA A 537 -28.23 8.19 -3.81
C ALA A 537 -29.71 8.36 -4.22
N GLU A 538 -30.60 8.74 -3.28
CA GLU A 538 -32.00 9.11 -3.58
C GLU A 538 -32.09 10.29 -4.56
N SER A 539 -31.09 11.18 -4.54
CA SER A 539 -30.96 12.30 -5.48
C SER A 539 -30.35 11.88 -6.83
N LYS A 540 -30.29 10.57 -7.11
CA LYS A 540 -29.75 9.95 -8.35
C LYS A 540 -28.23 10.15 -8.55
N LEU A 541 -27.50 10.47 -7.50
CA LEU A 541 -26.03 10.44 -7.53
C LEU A 541 -25.53 9.00 -7.34
N ASP A 542 -24.54 8.64 -8.11
CA ASP A 542 -23.92 7.29 -8.10
C ASP A 542 -22.92 7.16 -6.92
N ILE A 543 -23.45 7.26 -5.70
CA ILE A 543 -22.70 7.18 -4.44
C ILE A 543 -22.92 5.81 -3.81
N ARG A 544 -21.82 5.14 -3.45
CA ARG A 544 -21.89 3.80 -2.84
C ARG A 544 -22.19 3.88 -1.35
N THR A 545 -23.30 3.26 -0.93
CA THR A 545 -23.63 3.04 0.48
C THR A 545 -22.71 2.00 1.11
N ARG A 546 -22.76 1.86 2.44
CA ARG A 546 -22.05 0.81 3.16
C ARG A 546 -22.43 -0.58 2.67
N ALA A 547 -23.72 -0.83 2.46
CA ALA A 547 -24.22 -2.11 1.94
C ALA A 547 -23.65 -2.43 0.56
N ALA A 548 -23.57 -1.43 -0.33
CA ALA A 548 -22.95 -1.61 -1.66
C ALA A 548 -21.47 -1.93 -1.58
N ARG A 549 -20.72 -1.34 -0.64
CA ARG A 549 -19.30 -1.64 -0.41
C ARG A 549 -19.11 -3.06 0.16
N GLU A 550 -19.97 -3.50 1.06
CA GLU A 550 -19.93 -4.86 1.59
C GLU A 550 -20.31 -5.90 0.52
N ALA A 551 -21.23 -5.57 -0.39
CA ALA A 551 -21.54 -6.39 -1.56
C ALA A 551 -20.34 -6.48 -2.52
N GLU A 552 -19.61 -5.38 -2.73
CA GLU A 552 -18.37 -5.38 -3.51
C GLU A 552 -17.30 -6.30 -2.88
N GLU A 553 -17.14 -6.29 -1.57
CA GLU A 553 -16.17 -7.19 -0.90
C GLU A 553 -16.56 -8.67 -1.06
N ARG A 554 -17.83 -9.02 -0.98
CA ARG A 554 -18.31 -10.37 -1.30
C ARG A 554 -18.03 -10.74 -2.76
N PHE A 555 -18.25 -9.80 -3.67
CA PHE A 555 -17.93 -10.01 -5.08
C PHE A 555 -16.41 -10.15 -5.33
N LEU A 556 -15.55 -9.43 -4.60
CA LEU A 556 -14.10 -9.61 -4.66
C LEU A 556 -13.67 -11.03 -4.24
N TYR A 557 -14.35 -11.62 -3.25
CA TYR A 557 -14.12 -13.03 -2.92
C TYR A 557 -14.48 -13.95 -4.10
N GLU A 558 -15.63 -13.73 -4.75
CA GLU A 558 -16.02 -14.48 -5.96
C GLU A 558 -14.97 -14.32 -7.10
N VAL A 559 -14.39 -13.13 -7.22
CA VAL A 559 -13.29 -12.93 -8.18
C VAL A 559 -12.09 -13.78 -7.79
N ALA A 560 -11.63 -13.75 -6.53
CA ALA A 560 -10.46 -14.49 -6.07
C ALA A 560 -10.64 -16.01 -6.26
N ARG A 561 -11.80 -16.57 -5.86
CA ARG A 561 -12.08 -18.03 -5.95
C ARG A 561 -12.08 -18.56 -7.38
N THR A 562 -12.40 -17.71 -8.36
CA THR A 562 -12.45 -18.08 -9.79
C THR A 562 -11.13 -17.91 -10.53
N ARG A 563 -10.05 -17.50 -9.84
CA ARG A 563 -8.73 -17.34 -10.47
C ARG A 563 -7.99 -18.65 -10.68
N ALA A 564 -8.27 -19.64 -9.85
CA ALA A 564 -7.71 -20.97 -10.01
C ALA A 564 -8.41 -21.74 -11.15
N SER A 565 -7.63 -22.41 -11.99
CA SER A 565 -8.18 -23.28 -13.02
C SER A 565 -8.15 -24.76 -12.65
N GLN A 566 -7.32 -25.17 -11.67
CA GLN A 566 -7.17 -26.56 -11.26
C GLN A 566 -7.34 -26.74 -9.74
N ARG A 567 -6.59 -25.97 -8.91
CA ARG A 567 -6.60 -26.11 -7.45
C ARG A 567 -6.69 -24.76 -6.76
N LEU A 568 -7.59 -24.67 -5.80
CA LEU A 568 -7.79 -23.48 -4.96
C LEU A 568 -7.57 -23.87 -3.50
N PHE A 569 -6.61 -23.20 -2.85
CA PHE A 569 -6.37 -23.31 -1.42
C PHE A 569 -6.92 -22.07 -0.72
N LEU A 570 -7.80 -22.28 0.25
CA LEU A 570 -8.41 -21.23 1.07
C LEU A 570 -7.94 -21.41 2.50
N SER A 571 -7.31 -20.42 3.10
CA SER A 571 -6.68 -20.57 4.40
C SER A 571 -7.03 -19.48 5.40
N TRP A 572 -6.99 -19.85 6.69
CA TRP A 572 -7.20 -18.92 7.80
C TRP A 572 -6.35 -19.29 9.00
N PRO A 573 -5.89 -18.29 9.81
CA PRO A 573 -5.20 -18.51 11.06
C PRO A 573 -6.21 -18.62 12.22
N ALA A 574 -6.08 -19.64 13.08
CA ALA A 574 -6.96 -19.83 14.23
C ALA A 574 -6.78 -18.76 15.32
N ARG A 575 -5.58 -18.19 15.43
CA ARG A 575 -5.24 -17.22 16.50
C ARG A 575 -4.52 -16.00 15.94
N ASN A 576 -4.76 -14.86 16.61
CA ASN A 576 -4.06 -13.62 16.34
C ASN A 576 -2.68 -13.58 17.03
N GLU A 577 -1.92 -12.49 16.87
CA GLU A 577 -0.60 -12.29 17.48
C GLU A 577 -0.62 -12.26 19.01
N LYS A 578 -1.77 -11.96 19.62
CA LYS A 578 -1.97 -11.96 21.09
C LYS A 578 -2.35 -13.33 21.64
N GLY A 579 -2.63 -14.30 20.75
CA GLY A 579 -3.08 -15.64 21.11
C GLY A 579 -4.60 -15.78 21.25
N ASP A 580 -5.38 -14.72 20.98
CA ASP A 580 -6.84 -14.78 20.98
C ASP A 580 -7.34 -15.57 19.78
N GLU A 581 -8.47 -16.23 19.91
CA GLU A 581 -9.10 -16.98 18.82
C GLU A 581 -9.69 -16.04 17.76
N ASN A 582 -9.37 -16.30 16.50
CA ASN A 582 -9.97 -15.63 15.36
C ASN A 582 -11.29 -16.28 14.96
N VAL A 583 -12.22 -15.48 14.49
CA VAL A 583 -13.43 -15.98 13.83
C VAL A 583 -13.14 -16.15 12.35
N ARG A 584 -13.32 -17.37 11.82
CA ARG A 584 -13.15 -17.63 10.39
C ARG A 584 -14.25 -16.95 9.58
N SER A 585 -13.94 -16.58 8.34
CA SER A 585 -14.90 -15.98 7.43
C SER A 585 -16.03 -16.94 7.07
N PHE A 586 -17.26 -16.43 6.99
CA PHE A 586 -18.45 -17.21 6.60
C PHE A 586 -18.35 -17.85 5.21
N VAL A 587 -17.50 -17.33 4.32
CA VAL A 587 -17.29 -17.90 2.99
C VAL A 587 -16.70 -19.31 3.06
N LEU A 588 -15.96 -19.63 4.12
CA LEU A 588 -15.42 -20.98 4.33
C LEU A 588 -16.51 -21.99 4.66
N ASP A 589 -17.56 -21.57 5.39
CA ASP A 589 -18.70 -22.42 5.68
C ASP A 589 -19.48 -22.77 4.40
N GLN A 590 -19.57 -21.82 3.46
CA GLN A 590 -20.16 -22.06 2.14
C GLN A 590 -19.35 -23.07 1.33
N GLU A 591 -18.02 -22.94 1.30
CA GLU A 591 -17.15 -23.88 0.59
C GLU A 591 -17.17 -25.28 1.21
N GLU A 592 -17.25 -25.42 2.54
CA GLU A 592 -17.45 -26.70 3.22
C GLU A 592 -18.79 -27.35 2.83
N ALA A 593 -19.86 -26.55 2.81
CA ALA A 593 -21.19 -27.04 2.39
C ALA A 593 -21.22 -27.51 0.92
N GLU A 594 -20.34 -26.93 0.08
CA GLU A 594 -20.14 -27.32 -1.32
C GLU A 594 -19.15 -28.49 -1.49
N GLY A 595 -18.67 -29.08 -0.38
CA GLY A 595 -17.85 -30.29 -0.37
C GLY A 595 -16.33 -30.04 -0.36
N ALA A 596 -15.87 -28.84 -0.02
CA ALA A 596 -14.44 -28.57 0.14
C ALA A 596 -13.87 -29.35 1.34
N ARG A 597 -12.66 -29.90 1.16
CA ARG A 597 -11.98 -30.67 2.20
C ARG A 597 -11.11 -29.78 3.07
N THR A 598 -11.29 -29.85 4.38
CA THR A 598 -10.43 -29.16 5.36
C THR A 598 -9.21 -30.01 5.75
N ILE A 599 -8.02 -29.42 5.71
CA ILE A 599 -6.77 -30.01 6.17
C ILE A 599 -6.08 -29.10 7.20
N PRO A 600 -5.39 -29.67 8.21
CA PRO A 600 -4.56 -28.87 9.10
C PRO A 600 -3.27 -28.46 8.41
N ALA A 601 -2.77 -27.27 8.75
CA ALA A 601 -1.46 -26.80 8.28
C ALA A 601 -0.34 -27.67 8.89
N ARG A 602 0.66 -27.97 8.07
CA ARG A 602 1.84 -28.74 8.45
C ARG A 602 2.89 -27.81 9.08
N ARG A 603 3.71 -28.33 9.97
CA ARG A 603 4.85 -27.60 10.52
C ARG A 603 5.98 -27.51 9.50
N PHE A 604 6.43 -26.29 9.24
CA PHE A 604 7.54 -26.01 8.36
C PHE A 604 8.87 -26.28 9.09
N SER A 605 9.50 -27.41 8.83
CA SER A 605 10.83 -27.68 9.34
C SER A 605 11.87 -27.38 8.26
N VAL A 606 12.17 -26.11 8.02
CA VAL A 606 13.38 -25.75 7.28
C VAL A 606 14.58 -26.03 8.19
N ARG A 607 15.35 -27.05 7.88
CA ARG A 607 16.71 -27.10 8.41
C ARG A 607 17.40 -25.84 7.84
N PRO A 608 17.84 -24.89 8.66
CA PRO A 608 18.55 -23.74 8.15
C PRO A 608 19.70 -24.29 7.30
N ARG A 609 19.78 -23.92 6.02
CA ARG A 609 20.94 -24.16 5.21
C ARG A 609 22.09 -23.57 6.00
N ARG A 610 22.90 -24.40 6.67
CA ARG A 610 24.10 -23.94 7.36
C ARG A 610 24.86 -23.18 6.29
N ALA A 611 24.94 -21.86 6.44
CA ALA A 611 25.89 -21.08 5.67
C ALA A 611 27.22 -21.80 5.80
N ALA A 612 27.85 -22.13 4.69
CA ALA A 612 29.10 -22.86 4.66
C ALA A 612 30.30 -22.04 5.21
N GLY A 613 30.04 -20.98 5.95
CA GLY A 613 30.98 -20.15 6.67
C GLY A 613 30.87 -20.39 8.18
N LYS A 614 31.98 -20.44 8.87
CA LYS A 614 31.99 -20.37 10.33
C LYS A 614 31.18 -19.16 10.74
N PRO A 615 30.18 -19.30 11.66
CA PRO A 615 29.46 -18.15 12.15
C PRO A 615 30.47 -17.12 12.64
N PRO A 616 30.31 -15.82 12.32
CA PRO A 616 31.18 -14.80 12.84
C PRO A 616 31.15 -14.93 14.36
N ARG A 617 32.32 -15.13 14.96
CA ARG A 617 32.44 -15.14 16.42
C ARG A 617 32.05 -13.74 16.88
N PRO A 618 31.01 -13.56 17.69
CA PRO A 618 30.68 -12.28 18.26
C PRO A 618 31.77 -11.95 19.31
N ALA A 619 32.93 -11.51 18.88
CA ALA A 619 34.01 -11.08 19.72
C ALA A 619 34.23 -9.58 19.47
N LEU A 620 34.22 -8.81 20.54
CA LEU A 620 34.71 -7.45 20.49
C LEU A 620 36.21 -7.53 20.16
N GLN A 621 36.60 -7.03 19.00
CA GLN A 621 37.99 -7.11 18.50
C GLN A 621 38.79 -5.86 18.86
N SER A 622 38.16 -4.78 19.28
CA SER A 622 38.81 -3.54 19.68
C SER A 622 39.30 -3.67 21.13
N ASP A 623 40.61 -3.61 21.36
CA ASP A 623 41.19 -3.60 22.72
C ASP A 623 40.74 -2.38 23.53
N GLU A 624 40.38 -1.28 22.86
CA GLU A 624 39.83 -0.07 23.50
C GLU A 624 38.44 -0.34 24.06
N VAL A 625 37.53 -0.91 23.27
CA VAL A 625 36.19 -1.26 23.72
C VAL A 625 36.23 -2.35 24.79
N LEU A 626 37.19 -3.29 24.70
CA LEU A 626 37.38 -4.29 25.75
C LEU A 626 37.88 -3.69 27.08
N ARG A 627 38.73 -2.65 27.02
CA ARG A 627 39.17 -1.90 28.21
C ARG A 627 37.98 -1.15 28.82
N GLN A 628 37.21 -0.41 28.04
CA GLN A 628 36.02 0.33 28.52
C GLN A 628 34.98 -0.59 29.16
N VAL A 629 34.67 -1.74 28.55
CA VAL A 629 33.77 -2.74 29.15
C VAL A 629 34.31 -3.29 30.47
N ARG A 630 35.64 -3.50 30.56
CA ARG A 630 36.29 -3.92 31.83
C ARG A 630 36.20 -2.84 32.89
N ASP A 631 36.41 -1.58 32.53
CA ASP A 631 36.38 -0.45 33.46
C ASP A 631 34.96 -0.21 33.96
N ILE A 632 33.96 -0.32 33.10
CA ILE A 632 32.51 -0.24 33.49
C ILE A 632 32.20 -1.37 34.48
N HIS A 633 32.62 -2.61 34.21
CA HIS A 633 32.37 -3.75 35.09
C HIS A 633 33.22 -3.70 36.39
N SER A 634 34.35 -3.03 36.39
CA SER A 634 35.15 -2.85 37.61
C SER A 634 34.51 -1.78 38.53
N ARG A 635 33.97 -0.74 37.98
CA ARG A 635 33.24 0.31 38.75
C ARG A 635 31.93 -0.21 39.34
N ASP A 636 31.16 -1.05 38.59
CA ASP A 636 29.92 -1.67 39.12
C ASP A 636 30.20 -2.66 40.29
N ARG A 637 31.41 -3.19 40.42
CA ARG A 637 31.78 -4.05 41.55
C ARG A 637 32.20 -3.29 42.82
N SER A 638 32.50 -2.01 42.70
CA SER A 638 32.88 -1.17 43.84
C SER A 638 31.68 -0.50 44.53
N ASP A 639 30.54 -0.36 43.87
CA ASP A 639 29.30 0.18 44.44
C ASP A 639 28.31 -0.97 44.70
N GLY A 640 28.58 -1.75 45.73
CA GLY A 640 27.71 -2.85 46.13
C GLY A 640 26.43 -2.36 46.77
N ASP A 641 25.44 -1.94 46.03
CA ASP A 641 23.99 -1.93 46.43
C ASP A 641 23.09 -1.16 45.45
N ARG A 642 23.39 -1.07 44.18
CA ARG A 642 22.41 -0.58 43.19
C ARG A 642 22.05 -1.67 42.20
N VAL A 643 20.85 -2.22 42.39
CA VAL A 643 20.22 -3.15 41.45
C VAL A 643 19.90 -2.39 40.16
N LEU A 644 20.76 -2.54 39.16
CA LEU A 644 20.43 -2.16 37.77
C LEU A 644 19.50 -3.23 37.15
N PRO A 645 18.53 -2.85 36.32
CA PRO A 645 17.70 -3.84 35.63
C PRO A 645 18.58 -4.70 34.75
N SER A 646 18.47 -6.01 34.90
CA SER A 646 19.28 -7.04 34.26
C SER A 646 19.04 -7.03 32.74
N VAL A 647 19.91 -6.32 32.01
CA VAL A 647 20.16 -6.62 30.61
C VAL A 647 21.19 -7.77 30.60
N PRO A 648 20.90 -8.92 30.02
CA PRO A 648 21.92 -9.98 29.95
C PRO A 648 23.03 -9.55 28.99
N VAL A 649 24.14 -9.07 29.56
CA VAL A 649 25.36 -8.84 28.79
C VAL A 649 26.10 -10.20 28.69
N PRO A 650 26.30 -10.73 27.47
CA PRO A 650 27.08 -11.97 27.32
C PRO A 650 28.51 -11.75 27.79
N VAL A 651 28.96 -12.55 28.76
CA VAL A 651 30.33 -12.51 29.26
C VAL A 651 31.25 -13.14 28.20
N PHE A 652 32.05 -12.32 27.53
CA PHE A 652 33.04 -12.79 26.55
C PHE A 652 34.36 -13.11 27.27
N ARG A 653 34.78 -14.37 27.25
CA ARG A 653 36.15 -14.78 27.65
C ARG A 653 37.09 -14.71 26.43
N LYS A 654 38.20 -14.00 26.58
CA LYS A 654 39.32 -14.07 25.65
C LYS A 654 39.91 -15.49 25.75
N VAL A 655 39.85 -16.26 24.68
CA VAL A 655 40.59 -17.55 24.61
C VAL A 655 41.96 -17.24 24.06
N ASP A 656 42.99 -17.39 24.90
CA ASP A 656 44.37 -17.25 24.46
C ASP A 656 44.70 -18.32 23.42
N ALA A 657 45.26 -17.88 22.30
CA ALA A 657 45.57 -18.70 21.12
C ALA A 657 46.85 -19.53 21.26
N ALA A 658 47.25 -19.89 22.49
CA ALA A 658 48.53 -20.56 22.75
C ALA A 658 48.43 -21.99 23.35
N ALA A 659 47.31 -22.69 23.16
CA ALA A 659 47.23 -24.11 23.50
C ALA A 659 46.44 -24.88 22.45
N GLY A 660 47.15 -25.58 21.57
CA GLY A 660 46.60 -26.58 20.67
C GLY A 660 46.08 -27.79 21.45
N GLY A 661 44.80 -27.81 21.74
CA GLY A 661 44.12 -28.92 22.41
C GLY A 661 42.63 -28.77 22.31
N THR A 662 42.03 -29.74 21.68
CA THR A 662 40.60 -30.06 21.54
C THR A 662 39.63 -29.30 22.46
N ALA A 663 39.10 -28.18 21.97
CA ALA A 663 38.06 -27.38 22.63
C ALA A 663 36.64 -27.86 22.25
N ALA A 664 36.41 -29.17 22.28
CA ALA A 664 35.07 -29.76 22.03
C ALA A 664 34.30 -30.10 23.33
N ALA A 665 34.88 -29.81 24.52
CA ALA A 665 34.28 -30.25 25.79
C ALA A 665 33.90 -29.13 26.77
N ALA A 666 33.75 -27.86 26.35
CA ALA A 666 33.43 -26.75 27.26
C ALA A 666 32.08 -26.08 26.99
N LEU A 667 31.15 -26.77 26.33
CA LEU A 667 29.74 -26.44 26.36
C LEU A 667 29.03 -27.34 27.39
N GLY A 668 29.61 -27.35 28.61
CA GLY A 668 28.96 -27.95 29.77
C GLY A 668 27.75 -27.12 30.19
N THR A 669 26.63 -27.75 30.13
CA THR A 669 25.37 -27.41 30.69
C THR A 669 25.45 -26.86 32.10
N ALA A 670 25.53 -25.57 32.31
CA ALA A 670 25.22 -24.94 33.57
C ALA A 670 23.76 -24.48 33.59
N ARG A 671 22.84 -25.44 33.52
CA ARG A 671 21.49 -25.27 34.03
C ARG A 671 21.56 -25.51 35.55
N ARG A 672 21.71 -24.45 36.31
CA ARG A 672 21.22 -24.38 37.68
C ARG A 672 20.07 -23.41 37.71
N PRO A 673 18.86 -23.83 38.08
CA PRO A 673 17.78 -22.91 38.34
C PRO A 673 18.17 -22.08 39.57
N LEU A 674 18.20 -20.76 39.45
CA LEU A 674 18.23 -19.85 40.58
C LEU A 674 16.93 -20.01 41.35
N PRO A 675 16.97 -20.19 42.69
CA PRO A 675 15.77 -20.30 43.49
C PRO A 675 14.99 -18.95 43.45
N TRP A 676 13.76 -19.02 43.06
CA TRP A 676 12.82 -17.93 43.19
C TRP A 676 12.62 -17.63 44.66
N HIS A 677 13.18 -16.55 45.17
CA HIS A 677 12.83 -16.04 46.49
C HIS A 677 11.42 -15.47 46.43
N ALA A 678 10.52 -16.09 47.18
CA ALA A 678 9.12 -15.70 47.42
C ALA A 678 9.02 -14.39 48.25
N GLY A 679 9.65 -13.30 47.80
CA GLY A 679 9.69 -12.02 48.52
C GLY A 679 9.22 -10.82 47.69
N ALA A 680 8.95 -10.96 46.43
CA ALA A 680 8.61 -9.85 45.54
C ALA A 680 7.08 -9.65 45.30
N GLN A 681 6.23 -10.41 45.98
CA GLN A 681 4.76 -10.30 45.81
C GLN A 681 4.08 -9.26 46.71
N ASP A 682 4.80 -8.65 47.63
CA ASP A 682 4.16 -7.79 48.66
C ASP A 682 4.22 -6.26 48.40
N ARG A 683 4.61 -5.79 47.21
CA ARG A 683 4.70 -4.36 46.93
C ARG A 683 3.91 -3.82 45.73
N LEU A 684 2.92 -4.56 45.27
CA LEU A 684 1.93 -4.03 44.29
C LEU A 684 0.51 -4.29 44.81
N ARG A 685 0.17 -3.76 45.99
CA ARG A 685 -1.21 -3.54 46.42
C ARG A 685 -1.70 -2.25 45.79
N VAL A 686 -2.31 -2.35 44.61
CA VAL A 686 -3.20 -1.32 44.10
C VAL A 686 -4.51 -1.44 44.88
N ALA A 687 -4.88 -0.39 45.58
CA ALA A 687 -6.11 -0.33 46.33
C ALA A 687 -7.34 -0.47 45.44
N PRO A 688 -8.33 -1.29 45.80
CA PRO A 688 -9.57 -1.42 45.03
C PRO A 688 -10.41 -0.13 45.17
N PRO A 689 -11.21 0.22 44.14
CA PRO A 689 -12.05 1.40 44.19
C PRO A 689 -13.15 1.21 45.22
N ARG A 690 -13.33 2.23 46.11
CA ARG A 690 -14.38 2.30 47.14
C ARG A 690 -15.77 2.17 46.50
N ARG A 691 -16.44 1.06 46.79
CA ARG A 691 -17.88 0.91 46.57
C ARG A 691 -18.62 1.86 47.53
N ARG A 692 -19.38 2.80 46.97
CA ARG A 692 -20.39 3.55 47.74
C ARG A 692 -21.59 2.64 47.98
N HIS A 693 -21.82 2.31 49.23
CA HIS A 693 -23.09 1.77 49.73
C HIS A 693 -24.22 2.73 49.39
N ARG A 694 -25.25 2.26 48.73
CA ARG A 694 -26.60 2.83 48.80
C ARG A 694 -27.50 1.76 49.39
N GLN A 695 -28.09 2.15 50.52
CA GLN A 695 -28.99 1.37 51.38
C GLN A 695 -30.28 0.97 50.66
N ASP A 696 -30.71 -0.21 51.03
CA ASP A 696 -32.02 -0.82 50.82
C ASP A 696 -33.21 0.12 51.08
N ARG A 697 -34.19 0.08 50.24
CA ARG A 697 -35.59 0.12 50.63
C ARG A 697 -36.38 -0.90 49.82
N ARG A 698 -36.74 -2.00 50.49
CA ARG A 698 -37.73 -2.97 50.07
C ARG A 698 -39.09 -2.29 50.00
N ARG A 699 -39.87 -2.53 48.99
CA ARG A 699 -41.33 -2.71 49.05
C ARG A 699 -41.76 -3.75 48.01
N ALA A 700 -42.36 -4.78 48.51
CA ALA A 700 -43.02 -5.87 47.83
C ALA A 700 -44.39 -5.41 47.30
N VAL A 701 -44.73 -5.80 46.08
CA VAL A 701 -46.13 -6.08 45.68
C VAL A 701 -46.07 -7.14 44.59
N GLY A 702 -46.83 -8.20 44.82
CA GLY A 702 -46.90 -9.46 44.05
C GLY A 702 -47.76 -9.42 42.77
N PRO A 703 -48.04 -10.58 42.18
CA PRO A 703 -48.25 -10.70 40.75
C PRO A 703 -49.71 -10.60 40.31
N ARG A 704 -49.99 -10.18 39.11
CA ARG A 704 -51.25 -10.48 38.39
C ARG A 704 -51.00 -10.87 36.95
N ASN A 705 -51.37 -12.10 36.66
CA ASN A 705 -51.63 -12.64 35.35
C ASN A 705 -52.68 -11.84 34.58
N ALA A 706 -52.45 -11.69 33.27
CA ALA A 706 -53.54 -11.76 32.30
C ALA A 706 -52.96 -12.04 30.91
N ALA A 707 -53.28 -13.16 30.38
CA ALA A 707 -53.15 -13.56 29.01
C ALA A 707 -54.13 -12.78 28.13
N LEU A 708 -53.73 -12.45 26.91
CA LEU A 708 -54.69 -12.30 25.79
C LEU A 708 -53.98 -12.56 24.45
N ARG A 709 -54.56 -13.46 23.73
CA ARG A 709 -54.23 -13.96 22.39
C ARG A 709 -54.69 -12.98 21.27
N PRO A 710 -54.37 -13.26 20.02
CA PRO A 710 -54.18 -12.29 18.94
C PRO A 710 -55.41 -12.07 18.10
N ARG A 711 -55.44 -10.98 17.37
CA ARG A 711 -56.36 -10.78 16.23
C ARG A 711 -55.64 -10.46 14.94
N ARG A 712 -55.97 -11.21 13.93
CA ARG A 712 -55.72 -11.06 12.51
C ARG A 712 -56.50 -9.87 11.91
N ASN A 713 -56.06 -9.50 10.72
CA ASN A 713 -56.71 -8.75 9.59
C ASN A 713 -56.58 -7.23 9.66
N ALA A 714 -56.02 -6.61 8.69
CA ALA A 714 -56.27 -6.49 7.25
C ALA A 714 -55.01 -5.91 6.57
#